data_f91d252ed2b1fe5f549c4741cd76be4a
#
_entry.id   f91d252ed2b1fe5f549c4741cd76be4a
#
_cell.length_a   1.000
_cell.length_b   1.000
_cell.length_c   1.000
_cell.angle_alpha   90.00
_cell.angle_beta   90.00
_cell.angle_gamma   90.00
#
_symmetry.space_group_name_H-M   'P 1'
#
loop_
_entity.id
_entity.type
_entity.pdbx_description
1 polymer ?
#
loop_
_entity_poly.entity_id
_entity_poly.type
_entity_poly.pdbx_seq_one_letter_code
_entity_poly.pdbx_strand_id
1 'polypeptide(L)'
;MPIEHAQEVEDLGRIVKMLLREIGRPADDDPVKVVAKYISTDLKRFQTTDLDLFDTRIQIEGMPNFRVLKGGLIKGGGTGIVLQVVNPDVPVKYGLKFLRPSILDDTAARDSLYSESKKEYIRHAPLSHNNVARLFGTPAKSLVDVREGRIETPFQPIMMEWIEDAKPLLVYVLKILGTPARGIISTLIDIMIQCFSALSYVHSHGIIHWDVKSDNLLVNDQGTVKLMDIGNARLLNDATRRNIAVTTEGNYPPALDQYAQPRTAAAESSNRRSIQIPDGVQWDCKWLDMWMLARELMQILKLDDQHIKFSRDSREFVTPEQRKMVLRNLRQSGLRDADFIMTCMRLILLRLLAPENPGQNRYYDDAMDVVEHLRKIEPEFGAAQSIAELSAVPQQVLRIPVSGNVPYSQRVANFFNSKPIRRLSRHFQLGALHQVYPGATHRRSEHVAGVLFATSDYIRALFADRKNPFWRLTIEKSDIEALLFAALVHDIGHIAFGHFLEEMDGLLRGRKHEDYLLAVLDPTRAHRTRPASAMSQMANADRETLLELLKSDWGFTEETDAIQFLRYVGTILRPDAYVNLVSGSTALYSKAECMVTKLHLMHSILDSAIDADKLDYLLRDAHHCGVPYASGIDKDRFFQSLTVIDDLSKLGRHGREVDESSPGKRTPCIGVSQKGILPLESILIARYQMFRSVYWHHTARAQTAMLRFAVTEFVGAGIAGRGDEASRRERVDTIGERINELVERFREQDDKGAIVWLKNRVREVAADKPVLLSRLKRICKCLLGEREFCYKEIFELGYEQGDKVARNSLYDFLLDQAKSINDAHDPINYLNSVSNQRRAISKQLGNRINYQFDDGEILIDIPPGNKDQVDNVLVDCGEHVESMHEVSPMGDAVRSTFRYWTRSVRIFLAPEALKRCEDRGIGRHRLSTECRAVLEGLREKQAAQMSLHM
;
A
#
# COMPACT_ATOMS: atom_id res chain seq x y z
N MET A 1 -18.43 49.24 -10.14
CA MET A 1 -17.43 49.99 -9.32
C MET A 1 -17.94 51.22 -8.57
N PRO A 2 -19.11 51.83 -8.77
CA PRO A 2 -19.60 52.93 -7.90
C PRO A 2 -20.39 52.49 -6.65
N ILE A 3 -20.82 51.23 -6.54
CA ILE A 3 -21.73 50.80 -5.46
C ILE A 3 -20.95 50.31 -4.22
N GLU A 4 -19.79 49.71 -4.39
CA GLU A 4 -18.94 49.22 -3.25
C GLU A 4 -18.37 50.38 -2.43
N HIS A 5 -17.95 51.46 -3.05
CA HIS A 5 -17.45 52.65 -2.34
C HIS A 5 -18.49 53.39 -1.54
N ALA A 6 -19.78 53.36 -1.91
CA ALA A 6 -20.84 54.03 -1.17
C ALA A 6 -21.11 53.33 0.17
N GLN A 7 -21.03 52.00 0.22
CA GLN A 7 -21.23 51.20 1.43
C GLN A 7 -20.06 51.37 2.41
N GLU A 8 -18.84 51.46 1.89
CA GLU A 8 -17.64 51.67 2.69
C GLU A 8 -17.61 53.05 3.36
N VAL A 9 -18.06 54.08 2.68
CA VAL A 9 -18.22 55.42 3.20
C VAL A 9 -19.29 55.48 4.30
N GLU A 10 -20.41 54.76 4.09
CA GLU A 10 -21.51 54.68 5.07
C GLU A 10 -21.06 53.92 6.32
N ASP A 11 -20.28 52.83 6.19
CA ASP A 11 -19.73 52.08 7.31
C ASP A 11 -18.69 52.88 8.10
N LEU A 12 -17.84 53.65 7.43
CA LEU A 12 -16.92 54.56 8.10
C LEU A 12 -17.66 55.68 8.85
N GLY A 13 -18.69 56.22 8.26
CA GLY A 13 -19.57 57.19 8.92
C GLY A 13 -20.29 56.64 10.17
N ARG A 14 -20.64 55.35 10.11
CA ARG A 14 -21.26 54.62 11.25
C ARG A 14 -20.22 54.38 12.35
N ILE A 15 -18.98 54.04 12.01
CA ILE A 15 -17.89 53.88 13.00
C ILE A 15 -17.66 55.22 13.74
N VAL A 16 -17.56 56.34 13.03
CA VAL A 16 -17.35 57.64 13.61
C VAL A 16 -18.55 58.06 14.49
N LYS A 17 -19.80 57.84 14.05
CA LYS A 17 -20.96 58.11 14.85
C LYS A 17 -21.00 57.28 16.13
N MET A 18 -20.56 56.06 16.10
CA MET A 18 -20.51 55.16 17.23
C MET A 18 -19.42 55.54 18.24
N LEU A 19 -18.21 55.88 17.76
CA LEU A 19 -17.13 56.41 18.57
C LEU A 19 -17.57 57.64 19.35
N LEU A 20 -18.42 58.49 18.76
CA LEU A 20 -18.93 59.72 19.39
C LEU A 20 -20.11 59.49 20.37
N ARG A 21 -20.94 58.42 20.14
CA ARG A 21 -22.01 58.05 21.11
C ARG A 21 -21.42 57.49 22.42
N GLU A 22 -20.36 56.76 22.40
CA GLU A 22 -19.74 56.19 23.61
C GLU A 22 -19.02 57.24 24.47
N ILE A 23 -18.68 58.39 23.89
CA ILE A 23 -18.12 59.54 24.66
C ILE A 23 -19.18 60.34 25.37
N GLY A 24 -20.45 59.87 25.28
CA GLY A 24 -21.56 60.57 25.96
C GLY A 24 -22.03 61.88 25.28
N ARG A 25 -21.66 62.08 24.01
CA ARG A 25 -22.15 63.18 23.21
C ARG A 25 -23.37 62.80 22.36
N PRO A 26 -24.40 63.65 22.19
CA PRO A 26 -25.53 63.32 21.36
C PRO A 26 -25.11 63.06 19.90
N ALA A 27 -25.78 62.12 19.28
CA ALA A 27 -25.48 61.72 17.90
C ALA A 27 -25.75 62.77 16.81
N ASP A 28 -26.37 63.87 17.21
CA ASP A 28 -26.78 64.96 16.35
C ASP A 28 -25.92 66.25 16.50
N ASP A 29 -24.85 66.19 17.28
CA ASP A 29 -23.99 67.38 17.47
C ASP A 29 -23.19 67.69 16.18
N ASP A 30 -22.98 68.96 15.90
CA ASP A 30 -22.29 69.46 14.70
C ASP A 30 -20.91 68.75 14.41
N PRO A 31 -20.07 68.44 15.40
CA PRO A 31 -18.79 67.71 15.14
C PRO A 31 -18.96 66.36 14.45
N VAL A 32 -20.06 65.62 14.75
CA VAL A 32 -20.29 64.28 14.12
C VAL A 32 -20.62 64.43 12.65
N LYS A 33 -21.46 65.39 12.31
CA LYS A 33 -21.80 65.74 10.94
C LYS A 33 -20.59 66.25 10.17
N VAL A 34 -19.73 67.00 10.83
CA VAL A 34 -18.54 67.58 10.28
C VAL A 34 -17.53 66.48 10.01
N VAL A 35 -17.27 65.56 10.93
CA VAL A 35 -16.31 64.43 10.74
C VAL A 35 -16.87 63.45 9.68
N ALA A 36 -18.12 63.04 9.73
CA ALA A 36 -18.73 62.20 8.73
C ALA A 36 -18.77 62.87 7.35
N LYS A 37 -19.01 64.18 7.27
CA LYS A 37 -18.99 64.97 6.04
C LYS A 37 -17.54 65.14 5.50
N TYR A 38 -16.56 65.33 6.38
CA TYR A 38 -15.14 65.46 6.00
C TYR A 38 -14.64 64.13 5.43
N ILE A 39 -14.84 63.03 6.12
CA ILE A 39 -14.46 61.69 5.65
C ILE A 39 -15.19 61.38 4.35
N SER A 40 -16.49 61.65 4.23
CA SER A 40 -17.26 61.44 3.01
C SER A 40 -16.85 62.38 1.85
N THR A 41 -16.43 63.59 2.14
CA THR A 41 -15.97 64.56 1.12
C THR A 41 -14.56 64.27 0.66
N ASP A 42 -13.69 63.85 1.55
CA ASP A 42 -12.34 63.39 1.20
C ASP A 42 -12.43 62.09 0.40
N LEU A 43 -13.23 61.15 0.75
CA LEU A 43 -13.45 59.92 -0.04
C LEU A 43 -14.00 60.18 -1.47
N LYS A 44 -14.70 61.26 -1.73
CA LYS A 44 -15.18 61.65 -3.06
C LYS A 44 -14.13 62.33 -3.94
N ARG A 45 -13.03 62.81 -3.40
CA ARG A 45 -11.97 63.52 -4.14
C ARG A 45 -10.87 62.66 -4.75
N PHE A 46 -10.98 61.35 -4.70
CA PHE A 46 -9.93 60.43 -5.10
C PHE A 46 -9.85 60.19 -6.60
N GLN A 47 -8.98 60.84 -7.26
CA GLN A 47 -8.42 60.47 -8.57
C GLN A 47 -7.01 60.95 -8.78
N THR A 48 -6.05 60.81 -7.90
CA THR A 48 -4.63 61.12 -8.24
C THR A 48 -3.62 60.33 -7.39
N THR A 49 -2.48 60.11 -7.94
CA THR A 49 -1.42 59.12 -7.77
C THR A 49 -0.40 59.40 -6.65
N ASP A 50 -0.64 60.25 -5.70
CA ASP A 50 0.29 60.54 -4.59
C ASP A 50 -0.29 60.00 -3.27
N LEU A 51 0.59 59.59 -2.35
CA LEU A 51 0.32 59.13 -0.99
C LEU A 51 -0.40 60.28 -0.19
N ASP A 52 -1.67 60.45 -0.47
CA ASP A 52 -2.53 61.36 0.23
C ASP A 52 -3.04 60.70 1.53
N LEU A 53 -2.65 61.28 2.64
CA LEU A 53 -3.04 60.83 3.97
C LEU A 53 -4.31 61.58 4.41
N PHE A 54 -5.28 60.90 5.03
CA PHE A 54 -6.32 61.58 5.76
C PHE A 54 -5.70 62.43 6.88
N ASP A 55 -6.27 63.59 7.14
CA ASP A 55 -5.91 64.41 8.31
C ASP A 55 -6.27 63.72 9.64
N THR A 56 -6.93 62.59 9.61
CA THR A 56 -7.29 61.77 10.77
C THR A 56 -6.04 61.03 11.28
N ARG A 57 -5.59 61.41 12.47
CA ARG A 57 -4.50 60.74 13.17
C ARG A 57 -5.06 59.74 14.19
N ILE A 58 -4.53 58.55 14.18
CA ILE A 58 -4.83 57.58 15.20
C ILE A 58 -3.61 57.44 16.10
N GLN A 59 -3.72 57.92 17.31
CA GLN A 59 -2.67 57.81 18.32
C GLN A 59 -2.97 56.60 19.19
N ILE A 60 -2.02 55.69 19.28
CA ILE A 60 -2.12 54.48 20.08
C ILE A 60 -1.17 54.63 21.26
N GLU A 61 -1.63 54.41 22.49
CA GLU A 61 -0.84 54.56 23.70
C GLU A 61 0.45 53.73 23.63
N GLY A 62 1.59 54.40 23.79
CA GLY A 62 2.92 53.73 23.70
C GLY A 62 3.44 53.49 22.28
N MET A 63 2.74 53.97 21.24
CA MET A 63 3.16 53.84 19.84
C MET A 63 3.22 55.18 19.11
N PRO A 64 3.95 55.28 17.95
CA PRO A 64 3.96 56.48 17.17
C PRO A 64 2.60 56.81 16.57
N ASN A 65 2.39 58.04 16.17
CA ASN A 65 1.16 58.50 15.52
C ASN A 65 0.97 57.84 14.17
N PHE A 66 -0.16 57.19 13.96
CA PHE A 66 -0.56 56.63 12.69
C PHE A 66 -1.50 57.56 11.94
N ARG A 67 -1.39 57.54 10.60
CA ARG A 67 -2.33 58.20 9.69
C ARG A 67 -3.05 57.13 8.85
N VAL A 68 -4.34 57.32 8.64
CA VAL A 68 -5.13 56.48 7.74
C VAL A 68 -4.77 56.86 6.31
N LEU A 69 -4.39 55.89 5.50
CA LEU A 69 -4.09 56.10 4.09
C LEU A 69 -5.39 56.42 3.33
N LYS A 70 -5.38 57.47 2.56
CA LYS A 70 -6.38 57.78 1.55
C LYS A 70 -6.30 56.69 0.47
N GLY A 71 -7.45 56.04 0.14
CA GLY A 71 -7.50 54.89 -0.74
C GLY A 71 -7.05 53.58 -0.09
N GLY A 72 -6.72 53.59 1.19
CA GLY A 72 -6.47 52.40 1.99
C GLY A 72 -7.75 51.60 2.07
N LEU A 73 -7.76 50.39 1.54
CA LEU A 73 -8.88 49.49 1.50
C LEU A 73 -9.39 49.20 2.90
N ILE A 74 -10.66 49.52 3.14
CA ILE A 74 -11.40 49.03 4.30
C ILE A 74 -11.90 47.65 3.96
N LYS A 75 -11.27 46.64 4.53
CA LYS A 75 -11.81 45.27 4.40
C LYS A 75 -12.74 44.99 5.56
N GLY A 76 -14.01 44.82 5.25
CA GLY A 76 -15.04 44.43 6.23
C GLY A 76 -15.21 42.92 6.26
N GLY A 77 -14.97 42.28 7.40
CA GLY A 77 -15.33 40.89 7.69
C GLY A 77 -16.63 40.79 8.50
N GLY A 78 -17.11 39.59 8.81
CA GLY A 78 -18.32 39.40 9.64
C GLY A 78 -18.28 40.06 11.02
N THR A 79 -17.09 40.16 11.64
CA THR A 79 -16.89 40.62 13.02
C THR A 79 -16.15 41.94 13.15
N GLY A 80 -15.44 42.40 12.11
CA GLY A 80 -14.60 43.59 12.22
C GLY A 80 -14.30 44.27 10.89
N ILE A 81 -13.71 45.43 11.00
CA ILE A 81 -13.24 46.27 9.89
C ILE A 81 -11.76 46.50 10.07
N VAL A 82 -10.97 46.36 9.01
CA VAL A 82 -9.54 46.59 8.99
C VAL A 82 -9.25 47.87 8.21
N LEU A 83 -8.57 48.80 8.88
CA LEU A 83 -8.12 50.06 8.28
C LEU A 83 -6.61 49.95 7.97
N GLN A 84 -6.23 50.41 6.80
CA GLN A 84 -4.82 50.57 6.45
C GLN A 84 -4.29 51.88 7.05
N VAL A 85 -3.24 51.76 7.85
CA VAL A 85 -2.59 52.92 8.45
C VAL A 85 -1.08 52.88 8.17
N VAL A 86 -0.46 54.06 8.22
CA VAL A 86 0.96 54.24 8.05
C VAL A 86 1.53 55.06 9.19
N ASN A 87 2.73 54.75 9.64
CA ASN A 87 3.51 55.63 10.47
C ASN A 87 4.19 56.67 9.55
N PRO A 88 3.93 57.98 9.73
CA PRO A 88 4.54 59.00 8.89
C PRO A 88 6.07 59.06 8.94
N ASP A 89 6.63 58.67 10.09
CA ASP A 89 8.07 58.71 10.34
C ASP A 89 8.82 57.48 9.78
N VAL A 90 8.09 56.40 9.57
CA VAL A 90 8.60 55.15 9.04
C VAL A 90 7.62 54.61 8.01
N PRO A 91 7.96 54.51 6.74
CA PRO A 91 7.02 54.19 5.66
C PRO A 91 6.59 52.71 5.69
N VAL A 92 6.19 52.20 6.86
CA VAL A 92 5.67 50.84 7.05
C VAL A 92 4.14 50.93 7.23
N LYS A 93 3.45 50.13 6.45
CA LYS A 93 1.97 50.03 6.50
C LYS A 93 1.55 48.98 7.49
N TYR A 94 0.47 49.26 8.20
CA TYR A 94 -0.14 48.35 9.19
C TYR A 94 -1.65 48.26 8.95
N GLY A 95 -2.25 47.16 9.39
CA GLY A 95 -3.68 47.00 9.49
C GLY A 95 -4.16 47.22 10.93
N LEU A 96 -5.19 48.04 11.12
CA LEU A 96 -5.89 48.17 12.39
C LEU A 96 -7.26 47.55 12.27
N LYS A 97 -7.50 46.45 13.00
CA LYS A 97 -8.77 45.70 13.02
C LYS A 97 -9.63 46.24 14.16
N PHE A 98 -10.80 46.78 13.83
CA PHE A 98 -11.83 47.23 14.75
C PHE A 98 -13.06 46.34 14.69
N LEU A 99 -13.80 46.19 15.79
CA LEU A 99 -15.06 45.48 15.81
C LEU A 99 -16.14 46.24 15.02
N ARG A 100 -17.06 45.51 14.37
CA ARG A 100 -18.15 46.17 13.62
C ARG A 100 -19.13 46.91 14.54
N PRO A 101 -19.59 48.09 14.11
CA PRO A 101 -20.56 48.91 14.87
C PRO A 101 -21.86 48.19 15.24
N SER A 102 -22.40 47.38 14.33
CA SER A 102 -23.64 46.62 14.54
C SER A 102 -23.56 45.60 15.70
N ILE A 103 -22.36 45.19 16.07
CA ILE A 103 -22.12 44.25 17.17
C ILE A 103 -22.00 45.02 18.51
N LEU A 104 -21.76 46.30 18.46
CA LEU A 104 -21.49 47.15 19.62
C LEU A 104 -22.75 47.79 20.24
N ASP A 105 -23.88 47.70 19.56
CA ASP A 105 -25.18 48.18 20.09
C ASP A 105 -25.72 47.24 21.19
N ASP A 106 -25.24 46.00 21.29
CA ASP A 106 -25.54 45.05 22.36
C ASP A 106 -24.38 45.00 23.36
N THR A 107 -24.62 45.49 24.57
CA THR A 107 -23.61 45.58 25.64
C THR A 107 -23.08 44.21 26.06
N ALA A 108 -23.92 43.16 26.10
CA ALA A 108 -23.54 41.82 26.49
C ALA A 108 -22.69 41.14 25.37
N ALA A 109 -23.07 41.33 24.11
CA ALA A 109 -22.30 40.85 22.95
C ALA A 109 -20.94 41.55 22.83
N ARG A 110 -20.93 42.88 23.17
CA ARG A 110 -19.70 43.68 23.17
C ARG A 110 -18.67 43.18 24.17
N ASP A 111 -19.05 42.97 25.42
CA ASP A 111 -18.12 42.53 26.48
C ASP A 111 -17.57 41.10 26.24
N SER A 112 -18.43 40.27 25.71
CA SER A 112 -18.02 38.94 25.26
C SER A 112 -16.96 39.00 24.14
N LEU A 113 -17.19 39.84 23.13
CA LEU A 113 -16.27 40.01 21.99
C LEU A 113 -14.96 40.68 22.36
N TYR A 114 -14.98 41.63 23.30
CA TYR A 114 -13.76 42.21 23.86
C TYR A 114 -12.91 41.18 24.59
N SER A 115 -13.55 40.33 25.38
CA SER A 115 -12.86 39.23 26.05
C SER A 115 -12.25 38.28 25.02
N GLU A 116 -12.93 38.01 23.93
CA GLU A 116 -12.43 37.15 22.85
C GLU A 116 -11.31 37.81 22.05
N SER A 117 -11.43 39.06 21.69
CA SER A 117 -10.37 39.82 21.00
C SER A 117 -9.08 39.91 21.82
N LYS A 118 -9.22 40.07 23.13
CA LYS A 118 -8.04 40.02 24.03
C LYS A 118 -7.42 38.65 24.09
N LYS A 119 -8.22 37.58 24.07
CA LYS A 119 -7.74 36.21 23.98
C LYS A 119 -7.08 35.92 22.62
N GLU A 120 -7.66 36.44 21.52
CA GLU A 120 -7.08 36.37 20.19
C GLU A 120 -5.67 36.95 20.18
N TYR A 121 -5.50 38.15 20.70
CA TYR A 121 -4.18 38.78 20.79
C TYR A 121 -3.18 37.97 21.60
N ILE A 122 -3.57 37.56 22.82
CA ILE A 122 -2.64 36.81 23.71
C ILE A 122 -2.15 35.51 23.05
N ARG A 123 -2.98 34.88 22.23
CA ARG A 123 -2.62 33.66 21.52
C ARG A 123 -1.75 33.90 20.29
N HIS A 124 -2.04 34.96 19.55
CA HIS A 124 -1.41 35.28 18.29
C HIS A 124 -0.11 36.08 18.44
N ALA A 125 0.01 36.95 19.41
CA ALA A 125 1.16 37.83 19.59
C ALA A 125 2.52 37.09 19.65
N PRO A 126 2.63 35.87 20.24
CA PRO A 126 3.87 35.14 20.26
C PRO A 126 4.26 34.53 18.90
N LEU A 127 3.32 34.46 17.94
CA LEU A 127 3.56 33.79 16.67
C LEU A 127 4.43 34.64 15.73
N SER A 128 5.50 34.05 15.22
CA SER A 128 6.41 34.68 14.27
C SER A 128 6.82 33.67 13.22
N HIS A 129 6.12 33.66 12.10
CA HIS A 129 6.36 32.74 10.98
C HIS A 129 6.10 33.46 9.64
N ASN A 130 6.85 33.10 8.60
CA ASN A 130 6.70 33.75 7.30
C ASN A 130 5.29 33.62 6.70
N ASN A 131 4.58 32.54 7.03
CA ASN A 131 3.26 32.25 6.49
C ASN A 131 2.11 32.52 7.51
N VAL A 132 2.38 33.19 8.62
CA VAL A 132 1.39 33.66 9.59
C VAL A 132 1.51 35.19 9.70
N ALA A 133 0.40 35.89 9.64
CA ALA A 133 0.41 37.34 9.77
C ALA A 133 0.83 37.75 11.17
N ARG A 134 1.71 38.72 11.31
CA ARG A 134 2.19 39.20 12.62
C ARG A 134 1.16 40.13 13.28
N LEU A 135 0.99 39.99 14.59
CA LEU A 135 0.36 40.96 15.41
C LEU A 135 1.40 41.80 16.19
N PHE A 136 1.27 43.11 16.18
CA PHE A 136 2.23 44.04 16.78
C PHE A 136 1.80 44.59 18.16
N GLY A 137 0.56 44.36 18.58
CA GLY A 137 0.09 44.77 19.90
C GLY A 137 -1.41 45.04 19.93
N THR A 138 -1.98 44.95 21.14
CA THR A 138 -3.25 45.54 21.43
C THR A 138 -2.98 46.73 22.33
N PRO A 139 -3.14 47.96 21.86
CA PRO A 139 -3.01 49.10 22.70
C PRO A 139 -4.10 49.12 23.76
N ALA A 140 -3.73 49.52 24.97
CA ALA A 140 -4.67 49.58 26.08
C ALA A 140 -5.79 50.64 25.85
N LYS A 141 -5.44 51.69 25.11
CA LYS A 141 -6.37 52.74 24.69
C LYS A 141 -5.92 53.29 23.33
N SER A 142 -6.88 53.70 22.51
CA SER A 142 -6.60 54.44 21.28
C SER A 142 -7.23 55.80 21.30
N LEU A 143 -6.49 56.78 20.82
CA LEU A 143 -6.93 58.16 20.68
C LEU A 143 -7.09 58.45 19.19
N VAL A 144 -8.27 58.95 18.80
CA VAL A 144 -8.50 59.37 17.40
C VAL A 144 -8.46 60.90 17.38
N ASP A 145 -7.40 61.46 16.79
CA ASP A 145 -7.32 62.90 16.57
C ASP A 145 -7.95 63.26 15.23
N VAL A 146 -9.01 64.05 15.33
CA VAL A 146 -9.66 64.69 14.18
C VAL A 146 -9.34 66.21 14.23
N ARG A 147 -9.41 66.90 13.07
CA ARG A 147 -9.05 68.36 12.97
C ARG A 147 -9.68 69.22 14.06
N GLU A 148 -10.80 68.85 14.65
CA GLU A 148 -11.55 69.66 15.59
C GLU A 148 -11.53 69.18 17.06
N GLY A 149 -10.66 68.16 17.36
CA GLY A 149 -10.52 67.73 18.75
C GLY A 149 -9.95 66.31 18.86
N ARG A 150 -9.67 65.95 20.10
CA ARG A 150 -9.10 64.63 20.47
C ARG A 150 -10.24 63.80 21.07
N ILE A 151 -10.44 62.63 20.48
CA ILE A 151 -11.46 61.67 20.90
C ILE A 151 -10.77 60.45 21.46
N GLU A 152 -10.94 60.22 22.76
CA GLU A 152 -10.46 58.98 23.39
C GLU A 152 -11.49 57.88 23.08
N THR A 153 -11.06 56.76 22.54
CA THR A 153 -11.92 55.63 22.24
C THR A 153 -11.68 54.51 23.22
N PRO A 154 -12.71 53.87 23.74
CA PRO A 154 -12.59 52.72 24.62
C PRO A 154 -12.19 51.43 23.81
N PHE A 155 -12.07 51.53 22.51
CA PHE A 155 -11.81 50.42 21.62
C PHE A 155 -10.31 50.09 21.56
N GLN A 156 -10.00 48.81 21.71
CA GLN A 156 -8.65 48.28 21.54
C GLN A 156 -8.55 47.67 20.14
N PRO A 157 -8.05 48.41 19.14
CA PRO A 157 -7.84 47.83 17.83
C PRO A 157 -6.68 46.81 17.89
N ILE A 158 -6.77 45.75 17.11
CA ILE A 158 -5.68 44.80 16.93
C ILE A 158 -4.79 45.33 15.80
N MET A 159 -3.54 45.65 16.09
CA MET A 159 -2.57 46.06 15.09
C MET A 159 -1.88 44.84 14.48
N MET A 160 -1.95 44.72 13.15
CA MET A 160 -1.43 43.60 12.41
C MET A 160 -0.56 44.03 11.21
N GLU A 161 0.22 43.09 10.72
CA GLU A 161 0.98 43.22 9.46
C GLU A 161 0.00 43.57 8.31
N TRP A 162 0.38 44.59 7.51
CA TRP A 162 -0.35 44.88 6.28
C TRP A 162 0.33 44.11 5.14
N ILE A 163 -0.44 43.29 4.43
CA ILE A 163 0.06 42.49 3.32
C ILE A 163 -0.34 43.23 2.03
N GLU A 164 0.65 43.77 1.33
CA GLU A 164 0.38 44.54 0.11
C GLU A 164 -0.14 43.65 -1.01
N ASP A 165 -1.09 44.18 -1.80
CA ASP A 165 -1.71 43.51 -2.95
C ASP A 165 -2.28 42.12 -2.66
N ALA A 166 -2.50 41.81 -1.38
CA ALA A 166 -2.97 40.53 -0.94
C ALA A 166 -4.42 40.26 -1.38
N LYS A 167 -4.63 39.05 -1.85
CA LYS A 167 -5.96 38.54 -2.25
C LYS A 167 -6.27 37.28 -1.47
N PRO A 168 -7.55 36.99 -1.18
CA PRO A 168 -7.95 35.69 -0.66
C PRO A 168 -7.43 34.57 -1.56
N LEU A 169 -7.08 33.43 -0.96
CA LEU A 169 -6.50 32.27 -1.66
C LEU A 169 -7.30 31.88 -2.91
N LEU A 170 -8.64 31.81 -2.81
CA LEU A 170 -9.51 31.51 -3.96
C LEU A 170 -9.31 32.49 -5.10
N VAL A 171 -9.31 33.80 -4.81
CA VAL A 171 -9.19 34.86 -5.83
C VAL A 171 -7.81 34.81 -6.50
N TYR A 172 -6.75 34.58 -5.72
CA TYR A 172 -5.39 34.47 -6.23
C TYR A 172 -5.23 33.23 -7.12
N VAL A 173 -5.68 32.07 -6.64
CA VAL A 173 -5.57 30.82 -7.41
C VAL A 173 -6.38 30.90 -8.70
N LEU A 174 -7.58 31.46 -8.68
CA LEU A 174 -8.36 31.66 -9.90
C LEU A 174 -7.68 32.63 -10.89
N LYS A 175 -6.99 33.67 -10.38
CA LYS A 175 -6.20 34.59 -11.23
C LYS A 175 -5.08 33.85 -11.94
N ILE A 176 -4.26 33.06 -11.22
CA ILE A 176 -3.15 32.32 -11.83
C ILE A 176 -3.64 31.21 -12.77
N LEU A 177 -4.71 30.50 -12.43
CA LEU A 177 -5.32 29.49 -13.29
C LEU A 177 -6.01 30.07 -14.52
N GLY A 178 -6.37 31.37 -14.51
CA GLY A 178 -6.94 32.10 -15.64
C GLY A 178 -5.93 32.47 -16.73
N THR A 179 -4.63 32.44 -16.42
CA THR A 179 -3.53 32.81 -17.34
C THR A 179 -2.67 31.58 -17.64
N PRO A 180 -2.53 31.16 -18.92
CA PRO A 180 -1.62 30.07 -19.26
C PRO A 180 -0.17 30.51 -19.07
N ALA A 181 0.48 30.02 -18.02
CA ALA A 181 1.88 30.30 -17.72
C ALA A 181 2.63 29.00 -17.36
N ARG A 182 3.87 28.91 -17.81
CA ARG A 182 4.81 27.87 -17.32
C ARG A 182 5.03 28.07 -15.83
N GLY A 183 4.97 26.99 -15.04
CA GLY A 183 5.21 27.05 -13.60
C GLY A 183 3.98 27.19 -12.72
N ILE A 184 2.76 27.28 -13.27
CA ILE A 184 1.51 27.35 -12.49
C ILE A 184 1.45 26.24 -11.44
N ILE A 185 1.84 25.05 -11.81
CA ILE A 185 1.71 23.87 -10.95
C ILE A 185 2.70 23.92 -9.80
N SER A 186 3.97 24.30 -10.05
CA SER A 186 4.93 24.51 -8.96
C SER A 186 4.46 25.62 -8.02
N THR A 187 3.90 26.69 -8.55
CA THR A 187 3.28 27.75 -7.73
C THR A 187 2.13 27.22 -6.87
N LEU A 188 1.28 26.34 -7.40
CA LEU A 188 0.20 25.72 -6.61
C LEU A 188 0.74 24.81 -5.53
N ILE A 189 1.75 24.01 -5.81
CA ILE A 189 2.41 23.16 -4.80
C ILE A 189 3.03 24.03 -3.71
N ASP A 190 3.75 25.09 -4.08
CA ASP A 190 4.35 26.02 -3.13
C ASP A 190 3.31 26.68 -2.24
N ILE A 191 2.18 27.11 -2.81
CA ILE A 191 1.05 27.67 -2.05
C ILE A 191 0.52 26.65 -1.04
N MET A 192 0.29 25.39 -1.47
CA MET A 192 -0.16 24.34 -0.57
C MET A 192 0.84 24.08 0.56
N ILE A 193 2.14 23.99 0.23
CA ILE A 193 3.22 23.83 1.20
C ILE A 193 3.18 24.97 2.23
N GLN A 194 3.03 26.22 1.77
CA GLN A 194 2.97 27.38 2.66
C GLN A 194 1.73 27.33 3.57
N CYS A 195 0.56 26.96 3.04
CA CYS A 195 -0.67 26.83 3.83
C CYS A 195 -0.53 25.80 4.95
N PHE A 196 -0.05 24.58 4.62
CA PHE A 196 0.13 23.54 5.62
C PHE A 196 1.28 23.83 6.58
N SER A 197 2.35 24.51 6.13
CA SER A 197 3.43 24.98 7.01
C SER A 197 2.94 26.00 8.03
N ALA A 198 2.04 26.91 7.63
CA ALA A 198 1.42 27.85 8.54
C ALA A 198 0.60 27.13 9.62
N LEU A 199 -0.21 26.13 9.24
CA LEU A 199 -0.98 25.34 10.19
C LEU A 199 -0.09 24.54 11.14
N SER A 200 0.93 23.85 10.62
CA SER A 200 1.87 23.09 11.44
C SER A 200 2.54 23.99 12.48
N TYR A 201 2.96 25.18 12.07
CA TYR A 201 3.55 26.17 12.99
C TYR A 201 2.58 26.60 14.09
N VAL A 202 1.35 26.92 13.74
CA VAL A 202 0.29 27.32 14.72
C VAL A 202 -0.01 26.16 15.68
N HIS A 203 -0.13 24.94 15.15
CA HIS A 203 -0.35 23.72 15.94
C HIS A 203 0.82 23.39 16.88
N SER A 204 2.07 23.64 16.47
CA SER A 204 3.25 23.43 17.32
C SER A 204 3.27 24.38 18.53
N HIS A 205 2.60 25.51 18.43
CA HIS A 205 2.38 26.46 19.54
C HIS A 205 1.12 26.14 20.38
N GLY A 206 0.52 24.98 20.15
CA GLY A 206 -0.65 24.51 20.90
C GLY A 206 -1.93 25.29 20.56
N ILE A 207 -2.01 25.91 19.39
CA ILE A 207 -3.15 26.71 18.94
C ILE A 207 -3.87 25.99 17.81
N ILE A 208 -5.19 25.93 17.86
CA ILE A 208 -6.07 25.41 16.80
C ILE A 208 -6.85 26.60 16.22
N HIS A 209 -6.88 26.71 14.89
CA HIS A 209 -7.45 27.86 14.20
C HIS A 209 -8.99 27.86 14.18
N TRP A 210 -9.63 26.72 13.97
CA TRP A 210 -11.09 26.49 13.94
C TRP A 210 -11.90 27.13 12.79
N ASP A 211 -11.31 27.98 11.97
CA ASP A 211 -12.01 28.67 10.86
C ASP A 211 -11.06 28.84 9.66
N VAL A 212 -10.40 27.76 9.28
CA VAL A 212 -9.51 27.76 8.10
C VAL A 212 -10.35 27.79 6.84
N LYS A 213 -10.24 28.89 6.09
CA LYS A 213 -10.96 29.12 4.81
C LYS A 213 -10.16 30.07 3.92
N SER A 214 -10.56 30.13 2.66
CA SER A 214 -9.92 30.99 1.66
C SER A 214 -9.78 32.44 2.07
N ASP A 215 -10.79 33.00 2.73
CA ASP A 215 -10.79 34.41 3.17
C ASP A 215 -9.76 34.72 4.25
N ASN A 216 -9.39 33.70 5.04
CA ASN A 216 -8.40 33.80 6.11
C ASN A 216 -6.98 33.40 5.65
N LEU A 217 -6.80 33.08 4.37
CA LEU A 217 -5.52 32.80 3.72
C LEU A 217 -5.29 33.83 2.62
N LEU A 218 -4.45 34.83 2.93
CA LEU A 218 -4.11 35.87 1.99
C LEU A 218 -2.84 35.56 1.23
N VAL A 219 -2.84 35.83 -0.08
CA VAL A 219 -1.67 35.60 -0.95
C VAL A 219 -1.33 36.91 -1.63
N ASN A 220 -0.10 37.36 -1.51
CA ASN A 220 0.39 38.55 -2.21
C ASN A 220 0.75 38.27 -3.68
N ASP A 221 1.09 39.29 -4.46
CA ASP A 221 1.45 39.12 -5.87
C ASP A 221 2.76 38.34 -6.08
N GLN A 222 3.58 38.15 -5.04
CA GLN A 222 4.79 37.32 -5.05
C GLN A 222 4.51 35.85 -4.73
N GLY A 223 3.26 35.46 -4.44
CA GLY A 223 2.88 34.09 -4.08
C GLY A 223 3.15 33.73 -2.63
N THR A 224 3.41 34.72 -1.75
CA THR A 224 3.58 34.45 -0.31
C THR A 224 2.21 34.34 0.36
N VAL A 225 1.97 33.22 1.04
CA VAL A 225 0.74 32.96 1.80
C VAL A 225 0.89 33.48 3.22
N LYS A 226 -0.17 34.11 3.74
CA LYS A 226 -0.30 34.52 5.14
C LYS A 226 -1.62 34.03 5.72
N LEU A 227 -1.52 33.23 6.78
CA LEU A 227 -2.70 32.80 7.57
C LEU A 227 -3.10 33.96 8.50
N MET A 228 -4.38 34.30 8.46
CA MET A 228 -4.98 35.47 9.15
C MET A 228 -6.08 35.02 10.12
N ASP A 229 -6.54 35.93 10.94
CA ASP A 229 -7.76 35.84 11.75
C ASP A 229 -7.86 34.65 12.70
N ILE A 230 -6.95 34.61 13.67
CA ILE A 230 -6.94 33.61 14.76
C ILE A 230 -8.02 33.92 15.84
N GLY A 231 -9.04 34.71 15.49
CA GLY A 231 -10.10 35.13 16.43
C GLY A 231 -10.92 33.98 16.99
N ASN A 232 -11.15 32.95 16.20
CA ASN A 232 -11.85 31.74 16.61
C ASN A 232 -10.92 30.66 17.22
N ALA A 233 -9.61 30.89 17.22
CA ALA A 233 -8.63 29.95 17.68
C ALA A 233 -8.78 29.54 19.14
N ARG A 234 -8.42 28.29 19.45
CA ARG A 234 -8.46 27.74 20.80
C ARG A 234 -7.08 27.15 21.15
N LEU A 235 -6.75 27.15 22.42
CA LEU A 235 -5.60 26.40 22.90
C LEU A 235 -5.91 24.90 22.86
N LEU A 236 -4.95 24.09 22.43
CA LEU A 236 -5.11 22.64 22.33
C LEU A 236 -5.62 22.02 23.64
N ASN A 237 -5.13 22.50 24.78
CA ASN A 237 -5.56 22.04 26.10
C ASN A 237 -6.99 22.48 26.49
N ASP A 238 -7.48 23.60 25.94
CA ASP A 238 -8.85 24.09 26.15
C ASP A 238 -9.82 23.46 25.11
N ALA A 239 -9.34 23.17 23.91
CA ALA A 239 -10.15 22.58 22.85
C ALA A 239 -10.65 21.17 23.21
N THR A 240 -9.91 20.45 24.05
CA THR A 240 -10.31 19.12 24.57
C THR A 240 -11.34 19.20 25.70
N ARG A 241 -11.57 20.38 26.30
CA ARG A 241 -12.41 20.57 27.52
C ARG A 241 -13.68 21.36 27.30
N ARG A 242 -13.84 22.11 26.20
CA ARG A 242 -15.01 22.99 25.99
C ARG A 242 -15.60 22.82 24.60
N ASN A 243 -16.77 22.42 24.62
CA ASN A 243 -17.70 21.86 23.69
C ASN A 243 -18.31 22.82 22.65
N ILE A 244 -17.87 24.05 22.50
CA ILE A 244 -18.47 24.98 21.56
C ILE A 244 -17.43 25.56 20.62
N ALA A 245 -17.52 25.18 19.36
CA ALA A 245 -16.80 25.80 18.27
C ALA A 245 -17.76 26.60 17.40
N VAL A 246 -17.39 27.81 17.05
CA VAL A 246 -18.11 28.62 16.07
C VAL A 246 -17.33 28.61 14.79
N THR A 247 -17.86 27.98 13.75
CA THR A 247 -17.23 27.87 12.44
C THR A 247 -18.17 28.31 11.32
N THR A 248 -17.64 28.53 10.14
CA THR A 248 -18.44 28.85 8.96
C THR A 248 -19.27 27.61 8.57
N GLU A 249 -20.56 27.81 8.32
CA GLU A 249 -21.48 26.74 7.94
C GLU A 249 -20.98 25.99 6.71
N GLY A 250 -21.00 24.66 6.80
CA GLY A 250 -20.49 23.80 5.74
C GLY A 250 -18.96 23.72 5.63
N ASN A 251 -18.19 24.39 6.50
CA ASN A 251 -16.74 24.32 6.54
C ASN A 251 -16.26 23.41 7.69
N TYR A 252 -16.89 22.26 7.86
CA TYR A 252 -16.52 21.24 8.84
C TYR A 252 -16.98 19.87 8.37
N PRO A 253 -16.36 18.77 8.87
CA PRO A 253 -16.73 17.42 8.47
C PRO A 253 -18.22 17.11 8.72
N PRO A 254 -18.90 16.40 7.81
CA PRO A 254 -20.31 16.04 7.95
C PRO A 254 -20.64 15.29 9.25
N ALA A 255 -19.69 14.54 9.79
CA ALA A 255 -19.85 13.84 11.07
C ALA A 255 -20.11 14.79 12.26
N LEU A 256 -19.77 16.07 12.14
CA LEU A 256 -20.06 17.10 13.15
C LEU A 256 -21.47 17.67 13.06
N ASP A 257 -22.22 17.46 11.98
CA ASP A 257 -23.59 17.96 11.82
C ASP A 257 -24.51 17.47 12.94
N GLN A 258 -24.30 16.26 13.46
CA GLN A 258 -25.06 15.73 14.59
C GLN A 258 -24.88 16.53 15.90
N TYR A 259 -23.81 17.32 16.01
CA TYR A 259 -23.49 18.16 17.17
C TYR A 259 -23.74 19.62 16.92
N ALA A 260 -24.25 19.99 15.73
CA ALA A 260 -24.56 21.38 15.39
C ALA A 260 -25.82 21.85 16.12
N GLN A 261 -25.71 22.99 16.82
CA GLN A 261 -26.83 23.57 17.55
C GLN A 261 -27.88 24.15 16.60
N PRO A 262 -29.17 24.09 16.96
CA PRO A 262 -30.22 24.75 16.21
C PRO A 262 -29.93 26.26 16.04
N ARG A 263 -30.27 26.82 14.88
CA ARG A 263 -30.16 28.28 14.65
C ARG A 263 -31.07 29.03 15.59
N THR A 264 -30.55 30.04 16.28
CA THR A 264 -31.34 31.02 16.98
C THR A 264 -31.78 32.13 16.01
N ALA A 265 -32.93 32.73 16.23
CA ALA A 265 -33.47 33.80 15.37
C ALA A 265 -32.47 34.96 15.13
N ALA A 266 -31.57 35.22 16.08
CA ALA A 266 -30.51 36.22 15.95
C ALA A 266 -29.36 35.78 15.06
N ALA A 267 -29.20 34.45 14.82
CA ALA A 267 -28.11 33.88 14.01
C ALA A 267 -28.55 33.61 12.56
N GLU A 268 -29.80 33.81 12.19
CA GLU A 268 -30.31 33.56 10.83
C GLU A 268 -29.61 34.40 9.75
N SER A 269 -29.09 35.58 10.13
CA SER A 269 -28.33 36.45 9.21
C SER A 269 -26.83 36.13 9.11
N SER A 270 -26.30 35.26 9.96
CA SER A 270 -24.88 34.91 9.98
C SER A 270 -24.63 33.50 9.40
N ASN A 271 -23.64 33.37 8.56
CA ASN A 271 -23.18 32.08 7.99
C ASN A 271 -22.38 31.26 9.02
N ARG A 272 -22.60 31.45 10.32
CA ARG A 272 -21.87 30.82 11.40
C ARG A 272 -22.71 29.76 12.10
N ARG A 273 -22.09 28.63 12.42
CA ARG A 273 -22.71 27.52 13.15
C ARG A 273 -21.96 27.24 14.43
N SER A 274 -22.69 27.04 15.50
CA SER A 274 -22.12 26.57 16.77
C SER A 274 -22.19 25.05 16.82
N ILE A 275 -21.06 24.41 17.11
CA ILE A 275 -20.94 22.95 17.24
C ILE A 275 -20.62 22.67 18.71
N GLN A 276 -21.44 21.82 19.34
CA GLN A 276 -21.24 21.40 20.72
C GLN A 276 -20.91 19.89 20.77
N ILE A 277 -19.66 19.57 21.02
CA ILE A 277 -19.17 18.20 21.15
C ILE A 277 -19.47 17.70 22.57
N PRO A 278 -20.12 16.53 22.75
CA PRO A 278 -20.42 16.00 24.09
C PRO A 278 -19.16 15.64 24.87
N ASP A 279 -19.25 15.70 26.23
CA ASP A 279 -18.18 15.25 27.09
C ASP A 279 -17.89 13.75 26.84
N GLY A 280 -16.59 13.40 26.71
CA GLY A 280 -16.15 12.03 26.44
C GLY A 280 -15.87 11.69 24.97
N VAL A 281 -16.26 12.56 24.02
CA VAL A 281 -15.91 12.42 22.62
C VAL A 281 -14.59 13.14 22.37
N GLN A 282 -13.52 12.38 22.10
CA GLN A 282 -12.22 12.95 21.76
C GLN A 282 -12.13 13.21 20.25
N TRP A 283 -11.95 14.48 19.91
CA TRP A 283 -11.67 14.93 18.54
C TRP A 283 -10.25 15.46 18.46
N ASP A 284 -9.54 15.11 17.40
CA ASP A 284 -8.29 15.77 17.11
C ASP A 284 -8.54 17.09 16.37
N CYS A 285 -8.40 18.16 17.09
CA CYS A 285 -8.65 19.49 16.56
C CYS A 285 -7.63 19.93 15.50
N LYS A 286 -6.40 19.40 15.53
CA LYS A 286 -5.40 19.66 14.48
C LYS A 286 -5.86 19.10 13.13
N TRP A 287 -6.38 17.88 13.14
CA TRP A 287 -6.94 17.27 11.94
C TRP A 287 -8.10 18.09 11.38
N LEU A 288 -8.91 18.68 12.22
CA LEU A 288 -10.04 19.51 11.79
C LEU A 288 -9.58 20.72 10.97
N ASP A 289 -8.55 21.44 11.42
CA ASP A 289 -7.97 22.55 10.64
C ASP A 289 -7.40 22.05 9.30
N MET A 290 -6.71 20.92 9.30
CA MET A 290 -6.18 20.30 8.07
C MET A 290 -7.32 19.85 7.14
N TRP A 291 -8.40 19.31 7.68
CA TRP A 291 -9.60 18.94 6.93
C TRP A 291 -10.26 20.16 6.28
N MET A 292 -10.44 21.24 7.03
CA MET A 292 -11.00 22.49 6.52
C MET A 292 -10.15 23.02 5.36
N LEU A 293 -8.84 23.06 5.52
CA LEU A 293 -7.92 23.49 4.47
C LEU A 293 -7.98 22.56 3.23
N ALA A 294 -7.98 21.25 3.45
CA ALA A 294 -8.07 20.29 2.35
C ALA A 294 -9.37 20.46 1.56
N ARG A 295 -10.49 20.68 2.24
CA ARG A 295 -11.78 20.95 1.60
C ARG A 295 -11.73 22.22 0.74
N GLU A 296 -11.21 23.33 1.29
CA GLU A 296 -11.05 24.59 0.54
C GLU A 296 -10.19 24.35 -0.71
N LEU A 297 -9.04 23.69 -0.58
CA LEU A 297 -8.14 23.39 -1.70
C LEU A 297 -8.80 22.47 -2.74
N MET A 298 -9.52 21.43 -2.31
CA MET A 298 -10.26 20.55 -3.24
C MET A 298 -11.27 21.32 -4.06
N GLN A 299 -12.04 22.22 -3.43
CA GLN A 299 -13.02 23.06 -4.11
C GLN A 299 -12.36 24.06 -5.07
N ILE A 300 -11.30 24.75 -4.62
CA ILE A 300 -10.58 25.74 -5.42
C ILE A 300 -9.93 25.07 -6.66
N LEU A 301 -9.29 23.91 -6.47
CA LEU A 301 -8.60 23.19 -7.53
C LEU A 301 -9.53 22.32 -8.37
N LYS A 302 -10.81 22.21 -8.01
CA LYS A 302 -11.80 21.38 -8.72
C LYS A 302 -11.42 19.90 -8.82
N LEU A 303 -10.87 19.39 -7.74
CA LEU A 303 -10.48 17.99 -7.59
C LEU A 303 -11.58 17.13 -6.95
N ASP A 304 -12.85 17.58 -7.04
CA ASP A 304 -14.00 16.94 -6.41
C ASP A 304 -14.05 15.44 -6.71
N ASP A 305 -14.34 14.66 -5.68
CA ASP A 305 -14.56 13.22 -5.78
C ASP A 305 -16.04 12.90 -5.48
N GLN A 306 -16.60 11.97 -6.26
CA GLN A 306 -17.98 11.52 -6.08
C GLN A 306 -18.21 10.77 -4.76
N HIS A 307 -17.11 10.32 -4.12
CA HIS A 307 -17.14 9.52 -2.89
C HIS A 307 -17.09 10.35 -1.61
N ILE A 308 -16.82 11.67 -1.71
CA ILE A 308 -16.79 12.54 -0.55
C ILE A 308 -18.12 13.29 -0.46
N LYS A 309 -18.92 12.96 0.55
CA LYS A 309 -20.12 13.69 0.87
C LYS A 309 -19.74 14.97 1.62
N PHE A 310 -19.86 16.12 0.94
CA PHE A 310 -19.86 17.42 1.61
C PHE A 310 -21.26 17.70 2.15
N SER A 311 -21.36 18.53 3.21
CA SER A 311 -22.68 18.95 3.74
C SER A 311 -23.53 19.60 2.63
N ARG A 312 -24.86 19.42 2.66
CA ARG A 312 -25.79 19.82 1.60
C ARG A 312 -25.76 21.32 1.22
N ASP A 313 -25.19 22.18 2.05
CA ASP A 313 -25.18 23.63 1.87
C ASP A 313 -23.82 24.16 1.33
N SER A 314 -22.96 23.32 0.75
CA SER A 314 -21.75 23.82 0.09
C SER A 314 -22.13 24.66 -1.12
N ARG A 315 -22.00 26.00 -1.01
CA ARG A 315 -22.12 26.90 -2.15
C ARG A 315 -21.06 26.51 -3.19
N GLU A 316 -21.46 26.36 -4.44
CA GLU A 316 -20.50 26.20 -5.53
C GLU A 316 -19.70 27.50 -5.65
N PHE A 317 -18.47 27.51 -5.11
CA PHE A 317 -17.59 28.68 -5.19
C PHE A 317 -17.09 28.97 -6.61
N VAL A 318 -17.21 28.01 -7.52
CA VAL A 318 -16.67 28.11 -8.89
C VAL A 318 -17.70 27.57 -9.88
N THR A 319 -17.98 28.37 -10.92
CA THR A 319 -18.97 27.98 -11.93
C THR A 319 -18.44 26.81 -12.80
N PRO A 320 -19.35 26.05 -13.47
CA PRO A 320 -18.93 24.99 -14.41
C PRO A 320 -18.03 25.51 -15.55
N GLU A 321 -18.22 26.77 -15.97
CA GLU A 321 -17.37 27.41 -17.00
C GLU A 321 -15.95 27.65 -16.45
N GLN A 322 -15.84 28.17 -15.24
CA GLN A 322 -14.55 28.35 -14.57
C GLN A 322 -13.83 27.02 -14.38
N ARG A 323 -14.56 25.96 -14.04
CA ARG A 323 -14.02 24.60 -13.93
C ARG A 323 -13.41 24.11 -15.26
N LYS A 324 -14.16 24.25 -16.37
CA LYS A 324 -13.66 23.91 -17.71
C LYS A 324 -12.44 24.73 -18.10
N MET A 325 -12.43 26.02 -17.75
CA MET A 325 -11.30 26.91 -18.02
C MET A 325 -10.05 26.49 -17.25
N VAL A 326 -10.17 26.18 -15.96
CA VAL A 326 -9.06 25.70 -15.10
C VAL A 326 -8.45 24.43 -15.69
N LEU A 327 -9.27 23.40 -15.98
CA LEU A 327 -8.80 22.14 -16.54
C LEU A 327 -8.15 22.34 -17.92
N ARG A 328 -8.71 23.23 -18.76
CA ARG A 328 -8.15 23.55 -20.07
C ARG A 328 -6.78 24.23 -19.95
N ASN A 329 -6.64 25.22 -19.06
CA ASN A 329 -5.40 25.96 -18.87
C ASN A 329 -4.30 25.07 -18.24
N LEU A 330 -4.64 24.22 -17.31
CA LEU A 330 -3.71 23.21 -16.75
C LEU A 330 -3.18 22.27 -17.85
N ARG A 331 -4.05 21.78 -18.75
CA ARG A 331 -3.62 20.95 -19.89
C ARG A 331 -2.81 21.74 -20.91
N GLN A 332 -3.08 23.03 -21.10
CA GLN A 332 -2.36 23.90 -22.04
C GLN A 332 -1.04 24.45 -21.48
N SER A 333 -0.77 24.33 -20.18
CA SER A 333 0.47 24.81 -19.55
C SER A 333 1.74 24.13 -20.08
N GLY A 334 1.63 23.20 -21.02
CA GLY A 334 2.73 22.52 -21.70
C GLY A 334 3.52 21.55 -20.82
N LEU A 335 3.06 21.30 -19.60
CA LEU A 335 3.64 20.33 -18.71
C LEU A 335 3.10 18.94 -19.05
N ARG A 336 3.99 18.06 -19.52
CA ARG A 336 3.65 16.64 -19.76
C ARG A 336 3.15 15.92 -18.50
N ASP A 337 3.39 16.50 -17.33
CA ASP A 337 3.15 15.91 -16.01
C ASP A 337 2.00 16.60 -15.24
N ALA A 338 1.22 17.50 -15.89
CA ALA A 338 0.14 18.24 -15.22
C ALA A 338 -0.92 17.30 -14.61
N ASP A 339 -1.35 16.29 -15.35
CA ASP A 339 -2.32 15.31 -14.87
C ASP A 339 -1.77 14.47 -13.71
N PHE A 340 -0.49 14.13 -13.75
CA PHE A 340 0.20 13.43 -12.67
C PHE A 340 0.20 14.24 -11.37
N ILE A 341 0.61 15.51 -11.43
CA ILE A 341 0.71 16.36 -10.25
C ILE A 341 -0.68 16.64 -9.66
N MET A 342 -1.68 16.87 -10.51
CA MET A 342 -3.07 17.04 -10.06
C MET A 342 -3.59 15.77 -9.37
N THR A 343 -3.23 14.60 -9.87
CA THR A 343 -3.57 13.32 -9.22
C THR A 343 -2.86 13.17 -7.87
N CYS A 344 -1.59 13.59 -7.76
CA CYS A 344 -0.87 13.63 -6.49
C CYS A 344 -1.56 14.52 -5.47
N MET A 345 -1.86 15.76 -5.88
CA MET A 345 -2.53 16.75 -5.02
C MET A 345 -3.90 16.22 -4.56
N ARG A 346 -4.67 15.67 -5.50
CA ARG A 346 -5.96 15.05 -5.20
C ARG A 346 -5.83 13.93 -4.16
N LEU A 347 -4.89 13.01 -4.34
CA LEU A 347 -4.70 11.90 -3.42
C LEU A 347 -4.31 12.37 -2.01
N ILE A 348 -3.42 13.37 -1.90
CA ILE A 348 -3.04 13.97 -0.61
C ILE A 348 -4.25 14.58 0.08
N LEU A 349 -5.06 15.36 -0.65
CA LEU A 349 -6.24 16.01 -0.08
C LEU A 349 -7.33 14.99 0.29
N LEU A 350 -7.52 13.92 -0.50
CA LEU A 350 -8.43 12.83 -0.19
C LEU A 350 -8.07 12.12 1.12
N ARG A 351 -6.78 11.92 1.38
CA ARG A 351 -6.30 11.31 2.64
C ARG A 351 -6.60 12.16 3.87
N LEU A 352 -6.79 13.45 3.69
CA LEU A 352 -7.24 14.37 4.76
C LEU A 352 -8.76 14.36 4.94
N LEU A 353 -9.52 14.18 3.86
CA LEU A 353 -10.97 14.33 3.83
C LEU A 353 -11.74 13.03 4.09
N ALA A 354 -11.14 11.88 3.80
CA ALA A 354 -11.82 10.60 3.82
C ALA A 354 -12.26 10.04 5.19
N PRO A 355 -11.59 10.28 6.31
CA PRO A 355 -12.06 9.75 7.59
C PRO A 355 -13.38 10.40 8.01
N GLU A 356 -14.48 9.67 8.01
CA GLU A 356 -15.76 10.13 8.55
C GLU A 356 -15.69 10.31 10.09
N ASN A 357 -14.82 9.56 10.76
CA ASN A 357 -14.63 9.58 12.20
C ASN A 357 -13.15 9.83 12.56
N PRO A 358 -12.77 10.98 13.07
CA PRO A 358 -11.38 11.42 13.26
C PRO A 358 -10.65 10.77 14.45
N GLY A 359 -11.28 9.85 15.16
CA GLY A 359 -10.76 9.41 16.45
C GLY A 359 -9.56 8.49 16.40
N GLN A 360 -9.38 7.63 15.38
CA GLN A 360 -8.41 6.54 15.45
C GLN A 360 -7.66 6.14 14.18
N ASN A 361 -8.04 6.60 12.98
CA ASN A 361 -7.48 6.04 11.74
C ASN A 361 -7.14 7.12 10.70
N ARG A 362 -6.34 8.11 11.09
CA ARG A 362 -5.87 9.17 10.21
C ARG A 362 -4.65 8.74 9.41
N TYR A 363 -4.53 9.28 8.19
CA TYR A 363 -3.31 9.12 7.41
C TYR A 363 -2.18 10.04 7.90
N TYR A 364 -2.50 11.31 8.17
CA TYR A 364 -1.57 12.34 8.63
C TYR A 364 -1.81 12.68 10.09
N ASP A 365 -0.76 12.67 10.89
CA ASP A 365 -0.82 13.07 12.31
C ASP A 365 -0.61 14.58 12.47
N ASP A 366 0.17 15.21 11.56
CA ASP A 366 0.49 16.63 11.57
C ASP A 366 0.46 17.23 10.16
N ALA A 367 0.29 18.54 10.07
CA ALA A 367 0.35 19.26 8.80
C ALA A 367 1.74 19.22 8.13
N MET A 368 2.81 18.98 8.91
CA MET A 368 4.16 18.79 8.34
C MET A 368 4.28 17.50 7.54
N ASP A 369 3.58 16.42 7.94
CA ASP A 369 3.54 15.18 7.16
C ASP A 369 2.96 15.43 5.76
N VAL A 370 1.95 16.32 5.67
CA VAL A 370 1.37 16.76 4.39
C VAL A 370 2.40 17.53 3.55
N VAL A 371 3.15 18.43 4.19
CA VAL A 371 4.22 19.19 3.52
C VAL A 371 5.29 18.27 2.96
N GLU A 372 5.70 17.25 3.70
CA GLU A 372 6.67 16.25 3.23
C GLU A 372 6.16 15.49 2.00
N HIS A 373 4.89 15.10 2.00
CA HIS A 373 4.29 14.44 0.84
C HIS A 373 4.14 15.37 -0.36
N LEU A 374 3.79 16.64 -0.15
CA LEU A 374 3.75 17.63 -1.23
C LEU A 374 5.13 17.83 -1.88
N ARG A 375 6.21 17.83 -1.09
CA ARG A 375 7.58 17.88 -1.60
C ARG A 375 7.97 16.65 -2.41
N LYS A 376 7.42 15.46 -2.09
CA LYS A 376 7.65 14.23 -2.86
C LYS A 376 7.00 14.24 -4.26
N ILE A 377 6.15 15.22 -4.56
CA ILE A 377 5.54 15.35 -5.90
C ILE A 377 6.58 15.76 -6.95
N GLU A 378 7.61 16.51 -6.57
CA GLU A 378 8.66 16.95 -7.50
C GLU A 378 9.47 15.76 -8.04
N PRO A 379 9.81 15.76 -9.37
CA PRO A 379 10.44 14.62 -10.06
C PRO A 379 11.78 14.19 -9.48
N GLU A 380 12.51 15.11 -8.84
CA GLU A 380 13.85 14.88 -8.31
C GLU A 380 13.88 14.23 -6.93
N PHE A 381 12.72 14.05 -6.28
CA PHE A 381 12.64 13.44 -4.96
C PHE A 381 12.57 11.93 -5.04
N GLY A 382 13.71 11.29 -5.27
CA GLY A 382 13.80 9.86 -5.19
C GLY A 382 14.22 9.37 -3.79
N ALA A 383 13.29 9.00 -2.91
CA ALA A 383 13.60 8.06 -1.83
C ALA A 383 14.36 6.84 -2.38
N ALA A 384 14.04 6.46 -3.62
CA ALA A 384 14.74 5.45 -4.39
C ALA A 384 16.20 5.81 -4.75
N GLN A 385 16.53 7.07 -5.00
CA GLN A 385 17.89 7.45 -5.41
C GLN A 385 18.94 7.33 -4.30
N SER A 386 18.52 7.37 -3.04
CA SER A 386 19.40 7.20 -1.88
C SER A 386 19.72 5.73 -1.56
N ILE A 387 19.12 4.78 -2.27
CA ILE A 387 19.28 3.34 -2.06
C ILE A 387 20.24 2.81 -3.13
N ALA A 388 21.36 2.24 -2.72
CA ALA A 388 22.43 1.83 -3.61
C ALA A 388 21.99 0.80 -4.66
N GLU A 389 21.08 -0.11 -4.30
CA GLU A 389 20.53 -1.16 -5.17
C GLU A 389 19.57 -0.61 -6.25
N LEU A 390 19.09 0.62 -6.07
CA LEU A 390 18.22 1.31 -7.03
C LEU A 390 18.97 2.37 -7.87
N SER A 391 20.26 2.56 -7.61
CA SER A 391 21.06 3.55 -8.33
C SER A 391 21.15 3.21 -9.81
N ALA A 392 21.00 4.23 -10.66
CA ALA A 392 21.21 4.09 -12.10
C ALA A 392 22.70 3.83 -12.46
N VAL A 393 23.62 4.25 -11.58
CA VAL A 393 25.06 4.03 -11.72
C VAL A 393 25.56 3.32 -10.47
N PRO A 394 25.48 2.00 -10.40
CA PRO A 394 25.90 1.25 -9.24
C PRO A 394 27.42 1.27 -9.09
N GLN A 395 27.92 1.38 -7.85
CA GLN A 395 29.35 1.36 -7.55
C GLN A 395 29.99 -0.01 -7.85
N GLN A 396 29.26 -1.09 -7.62
CA GLN A 396 29.66 -2.45 -7.91
C GLN A 396 28.52 -3.18 -8.59
N VAL A 397 28.86 -4.15 -9.42
CA VAL A 397 27.89 -5.00 -10.13
C VAL A 397 28.25 -6.47 -10.02
N LEU A 398 27.24 -7.29 -9.83
CA LEU A 398 27.32 -8.74 -10.00
C LEU A 398 26.79 -9.10 -11.38
N ARG A 399 27.60 -9.72 -12.21
CA ARG A 399 27.13 -10.18 -13.52
C ARG A 399 26.58 -11.58 -13.42
N ILE A 400 25.29 -11.72 -13.71
CA ILE A 400 24.61 -13.03 -13.74
C ILE A 400 23.87 -13.20 -15.07
N PRO A 401 23.76 -14.47 -15.54
CA PRO A 401 22.99 -14.75 -16.75
C PRO A 401 21.57 -14.14 -16.67
N VAL A 402 21.03 -13.76 -17.81
CA VAL A 402 19.67 -13.20 -17.96
C VAL A 402 19.48 -11.79 -17.38
N SER A 403 19.87 -11.56 -16.12
CA SER A 403 19.72 -10.24 -15.46
C SER A 403 20.83 -9.26 -15.84
N GLY A 404 21.96 -9.74 -16.37
CA GLY A 404 23.09 -8.90 -16.77
C GLY A 404 23.87 -8.36 -15.57
N ASN A 405 24.00 -7.03 -15.49
CA ASN A 405 24.74 -6.35 -14.41
C ASN A 405 23.74 -5.97 -13.30
N VAL A 406 23.72 -6.75 -12.25
CA VAL A 406 22.90 -6.51 -11.05
C VAL A 406 23.65 -5.56 -10.12
N PRO A 407 23.04 -4.45 -9.64
CA PRO A 407 23.65 -3.60 -8.62
C PRO A 407 24.01 -4.41 -7.37
N TYR A 408 25.25 -4.29 -6.94
CA TYR A 408 25.82 -5.11 -5.88
C TYR A 408 26.48 -4.21 -4.83
N SER A 409 25.73 -3.77 -3.88
CA SER A 409 26.24 -2.94 -2.78
C SER A 409 27.02 -3.77 -1.77
N GLN A 410 27.83 -3.13 -0.93
CA GLN A 410 28.61 -3.86 0.09
C GLN A 410 27.71 -4.65 1.05
N ARG A 411 26.55 -4.10 1.44
CA ARG A 411 25.59 -4.78 2.32
C ARG A 411 24.99 -6.02 1.65
N VAL A 412 24.74 -5.96 0.35
CA VAL A 412 24.27 -7.11 -0.44
C VAL A 412 25.41 -8.15 -0.57
N ALA A 413 26.66 -7.71 -0.80
CA ALA A 413 27.83 -8.60 -0.83
C ALA A 413 27.99 -9.36 0.48
N ASN A 414 27.91 -8.67 1.63
CA ASN A 414 28.01 -9.27 2.95
C ASN A 414 26.85 -10.27 3.19
N PHE A 415 25.65 -9.94 2.74
CA PHE A 415 24.51 -10.84 2.80
C PHE A 415 24.74 -12.13 2.00
N PHE A 416 25.24 -12.03 0.76
CA PHE A 416 25.58 -13.22 -0.06
C PHE A 416 26.70 -14.07 0.53
N ASN A 417 27.59 -13.48 1.33
CA ASN A 417 28.63 -14.19 2.06
C ASN A 417 28.15 -14.82 3.38
N SER A 418 26.93 -14.52 3.82
CA SER A 418 26.36 -15.05 5.06
C SER A 418 26.01 -16.54 4.96
N LYS A 419 25.97 -17.22 6.11
CA LYS A 419 25.69 -18.67 6.19
C LYS A 419 24.35 -19.07 5.53
N PRO A 420 23.22 -18.37 5.75
CA PRO A 420 21.94 -18.72 5.12
C PRO A 420 22.01 -18.75 3.58
N ILE A 421 22.65 -17.76 2.96
CA ILE A 421 22.73 -17.67 1.50
C ILE A 421 23.82 -18.58 0.92
N ARG A 422 24.97 -18.72 1.57
CA ARG A 422 26.00 -19.67 1.14
C ARG A 422 25.49 -21.11 1.12
N ARG A 423 24.50 -21.43 1.90
CA ARG A 423 23.78 -22.69 1.86
C ARG A 423 23.00 -22.84 0.56
N LEU A 424 22.25 -21.81 0.13
CA LEU A 424 21.49 -21.80 -1.13
C LEU A 424 22.39 -21.95 -2.37
N SER A 425 23.66 -21.53 -2.29
CA SER A 425 24.62 -21.74 -3.39
C SER A 425 25.01 -23.20 -3.60
N ARG A 426 24.63 -24.09 -2.69
CA ARG A 426 24.84 -25.53 -2.83
C ARG A 426 23.65 -26.26 -3.47
N HIS A 427 22.44 -25.69 -3.38
CA HIS A 427 21.21 -26.30 -3.87
C HIS A 427 20.95 -25.91 -5.33
N PHE A 428 20.62 -26.89 -6.15
CA PHE A 428 20.14 -26.65 -7.51
C PHE A 428 18.75 -25.98 -7.45
N GLN A 429 18.53 -25.00 -8.34
CA GLN A 429 17.22 -24.35 -8.47
C GLN A 429 16.14 -25.37 -8.89
N LEU A 430 16.47 -26.20 -9.85
CA LEU A 430 15.56 -27.17 -10.45
C LEU A 430 15.79 -28.61 -9.98
N GLY A 431 16.47 -28.83 -8.84
CA GLY A 431 16.69 -30.14 -8.27
C GLY A 431 17.33 -31.12 -9.27
N ALA A 432 16.66 -32.25 -9.54
CA ALA A 432 17.19 -33.31 -10.45
C ALA A 432 16.99 -33.00 -11.94
N LEU A 433 16.36 -31.89 -12.34
CA LEU A 433 16.10 -31.55 -13.75
C LEU A 433 17.36 -31.42 -14.60
N HIS A 434 18.55 -31.15 -14.00
CA HIS A 434 19.81 -31.16 -14.72
C HIS A 434 20.13 -32.52 -15.38
N GLN A 435 19.51 -33.60 -14.93
CA GLN A 435 19.63 -34.91 -15.57
C GLN A 435 18.81 -35.01 -16.86
N VAL A 436 17.84 -34.15 -17.07
CA VAL A 436 17.02 -34.04 -18.28
C VAL A 436 17.53 -32.91 -19.17
N TYR A 437 17.80 -31.77 -18.58
CA TYR A 437 18.36 -30.59 -19.22
C TYR A 437 19.76 -30.33 -18.64
N PRO A 438 20.84 -30.81 -19.30
CA PRO A 438 22.20 -30.76 -18.71
C PRO A 438 22.66 -29.35 -18.31
N GLY A 439 22.14 -28.29 -18.96
CA GLY A 439 22.43 -26.91 -18.62
C GLY A 439 21.74 -26.42 -17.36
N ALA A 440 20.72 -27.12 -16.84
CA ALA A 440 19.93 -26.70 -15.67
C ALA A 440 20.70 -26.91 -14.34
N THR A 441 21.90 -26.34 -14.24
CA THR A 441 22.82 -26.48 -13.09
C THR A 441 22.93 -25.24 -12.22
N HIS A 442 22.14 -24.19 -12.54
CA HIS A 442 22.14 -22.95 -11.76
C HIS A 442 21.63 -23.16 -10.33
N ARG A 443 22.07 -22.26 -9.46
CA ARG A 443 21.86 -22.38 -8.01
C ARG A 443 20.79 -21.41 -7.52
N ARG A 444 20.19 -21.74 -6.37
CA ARG A 444 19.19 -20.86 -5.72
C ARG A 444 19.76 -19.50 -5.36
N SER A 445 21.03 -19.38 -5.01
CA SER A 445 21.66 -18.08 -4.77
C SER A 445 21.70 -17.17 -6.01
N GLU A 446 21.81 -17.74 -7.22
CA GLU A 446 21.73 -16.99 -8.46
C GLU A 446 20.32 -16.47 -8.71
N HIS A 447 19.31 -17.27 -8.41
CA HIS A 447 17.91 -16.88 -8.44
C HIS A 447 17.62 -15.75 -7.45
N VAL A 448 18.06 -15.84 -6.18
CA VAL A 448 17.89 -14.77 -5.19
C VAL A 448 18.46 -13.43 -5.68
N ALA A 449 19.64 -13.46 -6.33
CA ALA A 449 20.21 -12.24 -6.92
C ALA A 449 19.34 -11.70 -8.07
N GLY A 450 18.76 -12.57 -8.87
CA GLY A 450 17.85 -12.20 -9.96
C GLY A 450 16.53 -11.63 -9.44
N VAL A 451 15.96 -12.20 -8.39
CA VAL A 451 14.75 -11.68 -7.74
C VAL A 451 14.98 -10.30 -7.12
N LEU A 452 16.14 -10.09 -6.47
CA LEU A 452 16.52 -8.76 -5.98
C LEU A 452 16.54 -7.74 -7.12
N PHE A 453 17.11 -8.11 -8.27
CA PHE A 453 17.19 -7.23 -9.44
C PHE A 453 15.81 -6.95 -10.03
N ALA A 454 15.00 -7.99 -10.23
CA ALA A 454 13.63 -7.84 -10.71
C ALA A 454 12.79 -6.97 -9.75
N THR A 455 12.90 -7.17 -8.42
CA THR A 455 12.26 -6.33 -7.41
C THR A 455 12.70 -4.87 -7.54
N SER A 456 14.00 -4.62 -7.77
CA SER A 456 14.52 -3.27 -8.01
C SER A 456 13.93 -2.64 -9.27
N ASP A 457 13.71 -3.43 -10.34
CA ASP A 457 13.05 -2.96 -11.56
C ASP A 457 11.57 -2.64 -11.34
N TYR A 458 10.83 -3.48 -10.58
CA TYR A 458 9.45 -3.17 -10.16
C TYR A 458 9.38 -1.85 -9.39
N ILE A 459 10.25 -1.66 -8.40
CA ILE A 459 10.30 -0.45 -7.59
C ILE A 459 10.57 0.77 -8.49
N ARG A 460 11.59 0.71 -9.35
CA ARG A 460 11.93 1.80 -10.28
C ARG A 460 10.77 2.13 -11.22
N ALA A 461 10.13 1.12 -11.77
CA ALA A 461 9.01 1.28 -12.70
C ALA A 461 7.80 1.96 -12.03
N LEU A 462 7.43 1.51 -10.82
CA LEU A 462 6.32 2.08 -10.06
C LEU A 462 6.60 3.50 -9.57
N PHE A 463 7.85 3.82 -9.21
CA PHE A 463 8.24 5.21 -8.93
C PHE A 463 8.25 6.10 -10.18
N ALA A 464 8.54 5.53 -11.34
CA ALA A 464 8.54 6.23 -12.62
C ALA A 464 7.16 6.36 -13.25
N ASP A 465 6.13 5.70 -12.70
CA ASP A 465 4.75 5.82 -13.20
C ASP A 465 4.25 7.25 -13.04
N ARG A 466 4.08 7.93 -14.20
CA ARG A 466 3.60 9.30 -14.25
C ARG A 466 2.07 9.42 -14.31
N LYS A 467 1.37 8.32 -14.48
CA LYS A 467 -0.10 8.33 -14.55
C LYS A 467 -0.71 8.16 -13.17
N ASN A 468 -0.13 7.29 -12.36
CA ASN A 468 -0.59 7.03 -11.00
C ASN A 468 0.54 7.18 -9.99
N PRO A 469 0.55 8.24 -9.19
CA PRO A 469 1.56 8.48 -8.17
C PRO A 469 1.34 7.70 -6.87
N PHE A 470 0.35 6.82 -6.80
CA PHE A 470 -0.06 6.17 -5.57
C PHE A 470 1.12 5.48 -4.88
N TRP A 471 1.93 4.74 -5.64
CA TRP A 471 3.15 4.09 -5.12
C TRP A 471 4.11 5.11 -4.50
N ARG A 472 4.45 6.16 -5.26
CA ARG A 472 5.39 7.22 -4.83
C ARG A 472 4.98 7.92 -3.55
N LEU A 473 3.68 8.18 -3.38
CA LEU A 473 3.12 8.87 -2.21
C LEU A 473 2.83 7.92 -1.03
N THR A 474 2.88 6.61 -1.25
CA THR A 474 2.50 5.62 -0.24
C THR A 474 3.71 4.89 0.32
N ILE A 475 4.68 4.54 -0.53
CA ILE A 475 5.86 3.74 -0.16
C ILE A 475 7.01 4.65 0.26
N GLU A 476 7.55 4.40 1.44
CA GLU A 476 8.64 5.14 2.04
C GLU A 476 9.99 4.43 1.84
N LYS A 477 11.09 5.10 2.17
CA LYS A 477 12.44 4.52 2.06
C LYS A 477 12.58 3.25 2.89
N SER A 478 12.09 3.25 4.12
CA SER A 478 12.10 2.08 5.01
C SER A 478 11.31 0.90 4.44
N ASP A 479 10.19 1.18 3.76
CA ASP A 479 9.39 0.15 3.09
C ASP A 479 10.18 -0.48 1.93
N ILE A 480 10.88 0.35 1.15
CA ILE A 480 11.73 -0.12 0.03
C ILE A 480 12.87 -1.00 0.56
N GLU A 481 13.55 -0.56 1.61
CA GLU A 481 14.63 -1.34 2.23
C GLU A 481 14.13 -2.67 2.76
N ALA A 482 12.94 -2.69 3.38
CA ALA A 482 12.30 -3.92 3.85
C ALA A 482 11.91 -4.85 2.68
N LEU A 483 11.40 -4.29 1.58
CA LEU A 483 11.04 -5.05 0.38
C LEU A 483 12.27 -5.67 -0.31
N LEU A 484 13.36 -4.91 -0.45
CA LEU A 484 14.63 -5.43 -0.98
C LEU A 484 15.21 -6.52 -0.08
N PHE A 485 15.13 -6.34 1.24
CA PHE A 485 15.55 -7.37 2.20
C PHE A 485 14.64 -8.60 2.12
N ALA A 486 13.33 -8.42 1.96
CA ALA A 486 12.39 -9.52 1.73
C ALA A 486 12.75 -10.33 0.47
N ALA A 487 13.10 -9.66 -0.63
CA ALA A 487 13.58 -10.30 -1.84
C ALA A 487 14.88 -11.11 -1.63
N LEU A 488 15.77 -10.66 -0.74
CA LEU A 488 16.99 -11.40 -0.40
C LEU A 488 16.71 -12.64 0.43
N VAL A 489 15.73 -12.61 1.33
CA VAL A 489 15.50 -13.69 2.29
C VAL A 489 14.39 -14.67 1.90
N HIS A 490 13.58 -14.39 0.86
CA HIS A 490 12.38 -15.16 0.53
C HIS A 490 12.63 -16.67 0.41
N ASP A 491 13.79 -17.07 -0.11
CA ASP A 491 14.17 -18.47 -0.42
C ASP A 491 15.03 -19.14 0.65
N ILE A 492 15.42 -18.43 1.76
CA ILE A 492 16.34 -19.02 2.76
C ILE A 492 15.78 -20.27 3.44
N GLY A 493 14.48 -20.50 3.39
CA GLY A 493 13.82 -21.68 3.95
C GLY A 493 14.04 -22.97 3.14
N HIS A 494 14.41 -22.88 1.88
CA HIS A 494 14.53 -24.06 1.01
C HIS A 494 15.59 -25.07 1.43
N ILE A 495 15.31 -26.33 1.11
CA ILE A 495 16.15 -27.51 1.31
C ILE A 495 16.54 -28.11 -0.05
N ALA A 496 17.45 -29.07 -0.07
CA ALA A 496 17.75 -29.84 -1.27
C ALA A 496 16.46 -30.44 -1.88
N PHE A 497 16.33 -30.41 -3.20
CA PHE A 497 15.13 -30.82 -3.95
C PHE A 497 13.83 -30.03 -3.60
N GLY A 498 13.89 -29.02 -2.77
CA GLY A 498 12.85 -28.05 -2.39
C GLY A 498 11.41 -28.46 -2.72
N HIS A 499 10.84 -27.89 -3.79
CA HIS A 499 9.44 -28.11 -4.17
C HIS A 499 9.04 -29.58 -4.39
N PHE A 500 9.96 -30.48 -4.75
CA PHE A 500 9.64 -31.90 -4.93
C PHE A 500 9.21 -32.59 -3.63
N LEU A 501 9.78 -32.16 -2.50
CA LEU A 501 9.40 -32.67 -1.17
C LEU A 501 8.22 -31.92 -0.57
N GLU A 502 8.10 -30.62 -0.83
CA GLU A 502 7.04 -29.78 -0.28
C GLU A 502 5.64 -30.16 -0.78
N GLU A 503 5.55 -30.89 -1.92
CA GLU A 503 4.31 -31.50 -2.37
C GLU A 503 3.78 -32.60 -1.42
N MET A 504 4.59 -33.05 -0.43
CA MET A 504 4.19 -33.99 0.62
C MET A 504 3.57 -33.24 1.82
N ASP A 505 2.54 -32.44 1.58
CA ASP A 505 1.92 -31.55 2.58
C ASP A 505 1.56 -32.24 3.89
N GLY A 506 0.90 -33.39 3.82
CA GLY A 506 0.48 -34.14 5.00
C GLY A 506 1.65 -34.66 5.85
N LEU A 507 2.84 -34.84 5.27
CA LEU A 507 4.04 -35.30 5.97
C LEU A 507 4.89 -34.14 6.48
N LEU A 508 5.09 -33.10 5.65
CA LEU A 508 5.98 -31.96 5.92
C LEU A 508 5.23 -30.75 6.51
N ARG A 509 4.04 -30.92 7.00
CA ARG A 509 3.24 -29.84 7.58
C ARG A 509 3.99 -29.10 8.69
N GLY A 510 4.02 -27.76 8.61
CA GLY A 510 4.77 -26.92 9.54
C GLY A 510 6.29 -27.00 9.38
N ARG A 511 6.80 -27.57 8.27
CA ARG A 511 8.23 -27.74 7.97
C ARG A 511 8.60 -27.31 6.55
N LYS A 512 7.70 -26.63 5.85
CA LYS A 512 7.98 -26.04 4.54
C LYS A 512 8.98 -24.89 4.65
N HIS A 513 9.52 -24.47 3.52
CA HIS A 513 10.44 -23.34 3.48
C HIS A 513 9.85 -22.07 4.07
N GLU A 514 8.55 -21.83 3.84
CA GLU A 514 7.80 -20.69 4.36
C GLU A 514 7.68 -20.72 5.89
N ASP A 515 7.41 -21.90 6.49
CA ASP A 515 7.34 -22.07 7.95
C ASP A 515 8.69 -21.79 8.61
N TYR A 516 9.79 -22.23 7.96
CA TYR A 516 11.13 -21.93 8.42
C TYR A 516 11.45 -20.44 8.32
N LEU A 517 11.11 -19.82 7.19
CA LEU A 517 11.32 -18.41 6.97
C LEU A 517 10.62 -17.58 8.04
N LEU A 518 9.36 -17.91 8.37
CA LEU A 518 8.64 -17.24 9.46
C LEU A 518 9.31 -17.48 10.83
N ALA A 519 9.83 -18.68 11.08
CA ALA A 519 10.56 -18.95 12.33
C ALA A 519 11.83 -18.10 12.45
N VAL A 520 12.51 -17.81 11.35
CA VAL A 520 13.66 -16.91 11.30
C VAL A 520 13.24 -15.45 11.51
N LEU A 521 12.23 -14.97 10.80
CA LEU A 521 11.86 -13.56 10.76
C LEU A 521 11.02 -13.13 11.97
N ASP A 522 10.03 -13.95 12.37
CA ASP A 522 9.13 -13.69 13.50
C ASP A 522 8.80 -14.96 14.28
N PRO A 523 9.64 -15.38 15.22
CA PRO A 523 9.40 -16.57 16.04
C PRO A 523 8.08 -16.54 16.79
N THR A 524 7.54 -15.36 17.11
CA THR A 524 6.28 -15.22 17.85
C THR A 524 5.07 -15.68 17.05
N ARG A 525 5.12 -15.54 15.72
CA ARG A 525 4.10 -16.06 14.79
C ARG A 525 4.29 -17.54 14.47
N ALA A 526 5.53 -18.01 14.46
CA ALA A 526 5.85 -19.41 14.20
C ALA A 526 5.32 -20.38 15.27
N HIS A 527 5.06 -19.91 16.50
CA HIS A 527 4.47 -20.74 17.57
C HIS A 527 3.10 -21.31 17.24
N ARG A 528 2.36 -20.74 16.28
CA ARG A 528 1.07 -21.31 15.84
C ARG A 528 1.23 -22.60 15.04
N THR A 529 2.38 -22.80 14.38
CA THR A 529 2.71 -24.01 13.59
C THR A 529 3.53 -25.04 14.35
N ARG A 530 3.99 -24.75 15.60
CA ARG A 530 4.86 -25.57 16.45
C ARG A 530 6.02 -26.18 15.64
N PRO A 531 6.99 -25.39 15.18
CA PRO A 531 8.17 -25.96 14.54
C PRO A 531 8.90 -26.88 15.54
N ALA A 532 9.45 -27.99 15.03
CA ALA A 532 10.20 -28.93 15.85
C ALA A 532 11.43 -28.25 16.49
N SER A 533 11.87 -28.73 17.64
CA SER A 533 12.94 -28.11 18.41
C SER A 533 14.24 -27.90 17.62
N ALA A 534 14.63 -28.87 16.79
CA ALA A 534 15.82 -28.77 15.93
C ALA A 534 15.67 -27.67 14.88
N MET A 535 14.50 -27.55 14.23
CA MET A 535 14.25 -26.52 13.24
C MET A 535 14.25 -25.11 13.87
N SER A 536 13.77 -25.00 15.11
CA SER A 536 13.82 -23.75 15.88
C SER A 536 15.24 -23.32 16.21
N GLN A 537 16.14 -24.26 16.55
CA GLN A 537 17.53 -23.94 16.81
C GLN A 537 18.27 -23.42 15.56
N MET A 538 18.05 -24.07 14.41
CA MET A 538 18.65 -23.61 13.14
C MET A 538 18.08 -22.25 12.73
N ALA A 539 16.78 -22.04 12.88
CA ALA A 539 16.15 -20.77 12.57
C ALA A 539 16.67 -19.63 13.45
N ASN A 540 16.91 -19.91 14.74
CA ASN A 540 17.52 -18.94 15.65
C ASN A 540 18.94 -18.55 15.22
N ALA A 541 19.79 -19.53 14.81
CA ALA A 541 21.14 -19.25 14.34
C ALA A 541 21.15 -18.43 13.04
N ASP A 542 20.26 -18.73 12.09
CA ASP A 542 20.11 -17.92 10.87
C ASP A 542 19.57 -16.51 11.23
N ARG A 543 18.63 -16.39 12.18
CA ARG A 543 18.15 -15.12 12.69
C ARG A 543 19.24 -14.26 13.33
N GLU A 544 20.08 -14.85 14.18
CA GLU A 544 21.22 -14.15 14.78
C GLU A 544 22.16 -13.59 13.70
N THR A 545 22.46 -14.39 12.69
CA THR A 545 23.25 -13.94 11.52
C THR A 545 22.60 -12.76 10.80
N LEU A 546 21.27 -12.79 10.60
CA LEU A 546 20.56 -11.67 9.96
C LEU A 546 20.56 -10.42 10.85
N LEU A 547 20.40 -10.56 12.17
CA LEU A 547 20.46 -9.43 13.09
C LEU A 547 21.85 -8.79 13.11
N GLU A 548 22.93 -9.59 13.09
CA GLU A 548 24.29 -9.08 12.95
C GLU A 548 24.46 -8.26 11.66
N LEU A 549 23.99 -8.77 10.51
CA LEU A 549 24.04 -8.06 9.24
C LEU A 549 23.23 -6.75 9.27
N LEU A 550 22.05 -6.74 9.89
CA LEU A 550 21.26 -5.53 10.02
C LEU A 550 21.98 -4.46 10.83
N LYS A 551 22.68 -4.85 11.90
CA LYS A 551 23.46 -3.93 12.72
C LYS A 551 24.72 -3.43 11.99
N SER A 552 25.46 -4.31 11.32
CA SER A 552 26.73 -3.96 10.65
C SER A 552 26.56 -3.18 9.36
N ASP A 553 25.55 -3.51 8.56
CA ASP A 553 25.48 -3.09 7.15
C ASP A 553 24.22 -2.29 6.78
N TRP A 554 23.14 -2.40 7.59
CA TRP A 554 21.85 -1.75 7.31
C TRP A 554 21.54 -0.57 8.24
N GLY A 555 22.48 -0.22 9.13
CA GLY A 555 22.44 0.99 9.96
C GLY A 555 21.55 0.89 11.22
N PHE A 556 21.18 -0.31 11.65
CA PHE A 556 20.42 -0.49 12.90
C PHE A 556 21.36 -0.44 14.10
N THR A 557 21.19 0.55 14.96
CA THR A 557 21.98 0.69 16.20
C THR A 557 21.41 -0.14 17.34
N GLU A 558 20.08 -0.20 17.43
CA GLU A 558 19.37 -0.92 18.48
C GLU A 558 18.88 -2.29 18.00
N GLU A 559 19.04 -3.30 18.82
CA GLU A 559 18.60 -4.66 18.49
C GLU A 559 17.07 -4.77 18.37
N THR A 560 16.34 -3.99 19.18
CA THR A 560 14.88 -3.91 19.15
C THR A 560 14.37 -3.47 17.79
N ASP A 561 15.03 -2.50 17.15
CA ASP A 561 14.65 -1.97 15.85
C ASP A 561 14.95 -2.97 14.73
N ALA A 562 16.10 -3.65 14.80
CA ALA A 562 16.44 -4.73 13.88
C ALA A 562 15.44 -5.90 13.99
N ILE A 563 14.99 -6.25 15.20
CA ILE A 563 13.95 -7.26 15.42
C ILE A 563 12.60 -6.82 14.83
N GLN A 564 12.22 -5.57 15.00
CA GLN A 564 10.98 -5.03 14.44
C GLN A 564 11.05 -5.01 12.90
N PHE A 565 12.19 -4.66 12.33
CA PHE A 565 12.42 -4.72 10.90
C PHE A 565 12.27 -6.16 10.35
N LEU A 566 12.87 -7.18 10.99
CA LEU A 566 12.68 -8.57 10.57
C LEU A 566 11.20 -9.00 10.64
N ARG A 567 10.46 -8.59 11.67
CA ARG A 567 9.02 -8.84 11.78
C ARG A 567 8.25 -8.16 10.66
N TYR A 568 8.62 -6.94 10.31
CA TYR A 568 8.00 -6.22 9.22
C TYR A 568 8.25 -6.92 7.87
N VAL A 569 9.48 -7.36 7.62
CA VAL A 569 9.83 -8.20 6.45
C VAL A 569 9.00 -9.48 6.42
N GLY A 570 8.86 -10.16 7.56
CA GLY A 570 8.00 -11.34 7.69
C GLY A 570 6.53 -11.05 7.40
N THR A 571 6.06 -9.83 7.70
CA THR A 571 4.69 -9.40 7.39
C THR A 571 4.51 -9.08 5.91
N ILE A 572 5.52 -8.52 5.23
CA ILE A 572 5.51 -8.33 3.76
C ILE A 572 5.40 -9.69 3.06
N LEU A 573 6.18 -10.68 3.49
CA LEU A 573 6.16 -12.02 2.89
C LEU A 573 4.88 -12.80 3.20
N ARG A 574 4.20 -12.50 4.31
CA ARG A 574 2.95 -13.15 4.77
C ARG A 574 1.99 -12.15 5.41
N PRO A 575 1.26 -11.36 4.62
CA PRO A 575 0.38 -10.31 5.11
C PRO A 575 -0.92 -10.80 5.75
N ASP A 576 -1.40 -12.01 5.45
CA ASP A 576 -2.72 -12.53 5.83
C ASP A 576 -3.05 -12.41 7.33
N ALA A 577 -2.04 -12.60 8.18
CA ALA A 577 -2.23 -12.50 9.62
C ALA A 577 -2.47 -11.06 10.11
N TYR A 578 -1.98 -10.05 9.38
CA TYR A 578 -2.17 -8.64 9.71
C TYR A 578 -3.51 -8.12 9.19
N VAL A 579 -3.89 -8.51 7.99
CA VAL A 579 -5.16 -8.15 7.36
C VAL A 579 -6.35 -8.57 8.24
N ASN A 580 -6.30 -9.75 8.84
CA ASN A 580 -7.34 -10.24 9.73
C ASN A 580 -7.51 -9.44 11.04
N LEU A 581 -6.46 -8.71 11.47
CA LEU A 581 -6.52 -7.86 12.67
C LEU A 581 -7.16 -6.48 12.38
N VAL A 582 -7.13 -6.03 11.13
CA VAL A 582 -7.53 -4.68 10.73
C VAL A 582 -8.87 -4.65 9.98
N SER A 583 -9.44 -5.81 9.66
CA SER A 583 -10.63 -5.96 8.81
C SER A 583 -11.96 -5.41 9.38
N GLY A 584 -11.92 -4.47 10.32
CA GLY A 584 -13.10 -3.80 10.91
C GLY A 584 -13.34 -2.34 10.49
N SER A 585 -12.41 -1.67 9.76
CA SER A 585 -12.51 -0.24 9.43
C SER A 585 -13.05 -0.02 8.00
N THR A 586 -13.90 0.98 7.80
CA THR A 586 -14.58 1.28 6.51
C THR A 586 -13.92 2.39 5.71
N ALA A 587 -12.80 2.98 6.14
CA ALA A 587 -12.19 4.16 5.55
C ALA A 587 -10.97 3.82 4.68
N LEU A 588 -11.08 3.96 3.37
CA LEU A 588 -10.06 3.68 2.32
C LEU A 588 -8.72 4.44 2.46
N TYR A 589 -8.61 5.40 3.38
CA TYR A 589 -7.47 6.31 3.50
C TYR A 589 -6.96 6.47 4.93
N SER A 590 -7.30 5.55 5.84
CA SER A 590 -6.78 5.57 7.20
C SER A 590 -5.35 5.05 7.30
N LYS A 591 -4.63 5.39 8.36
CA LYS A 591 -3.25 4.89 8.62
C LYS A 591 -3.18 3.37 8.66
N ALA A 592 -4.16 2.70 9.24
CA ALA A 592 -4.23 1.24 9.32
C ALA A 592 -4.50 0.61 7.95
N GLU A 593 -5.38 1.19 7.14
CA GLU A 593 -5.62 0.74 5.77
C GLU A 593 -4.46 1.06 4.84
N CYS A 594 -3.78 2.18 5.05
CA CYS A 594 -2.55 2.46 4.34
C CYS A 594 -1.48 1.41 4.63
N MET A 595 -1.34 0.96 5.88
CA MET A 595 -0.41 -0.11 6.22
C MET A 595 -0.79 -1.43 5.54
N VAL A 596 -2.07 -1.80 5.55
CA VAL A 596 -2.58 -2.98 4.82
C VAL A 596 -2.29 -2.83 3.32
N THR A 597 -2.58 -1.68 2.75
CA THR A 597 -2.33 -1.39 1.33
C THR A 597 -0.84 -1.47 0.99
N LYS A 598 0.04 -0.87 1.79
CA LYS A 598 1.50 -0.99 1.64
C LYS A 598 1.94 -2.44 1.63
N LEU A 599 1.49 -3.22 2.61
CA LEU A 599 1.83 -4.65 2.72
C LEU A 599 1.36 -5.44 1.51
N HIS A 600 0.12 -5.22 1.04
CA HIS A 600 -0.40 -5.90 -0.15
C HIS A 600 0.36 -5.52 -1.42
N LEU A 601 0.66 -4.24 -1.61
CA LEU A 601 1.43 -3.78 -2.77
C LEU A 601 2.84 -4.36 -2.77
N MET A 602 3.54 -4.36 -1.64
CA MET A 602 4.88 -4.92 -1.51
C MET A 602 4.87 -6.44 -1.64
N HIS A 603 3.90 -7.12 -1.01
CA HIS A 603 3.72 -8.55 -1.14
C HIS A 603 3.49 -8.96 -2.60
N SER A 604 2.67 -8.22 -3.33
CA SER A 604 2.35 -8.53 -4.73
C SER A 604 3.55 -8.43 -5.67
N ILE A 605 4.63 -7.74 -5.29
CA ILE A 605 5.90 -7.75 -6.05
C ILE A 605 6.64 -9.07 -5.87
N LEU A 606 6.45 -9.78 -4.74
CA LEU A 606 7.15 -11.02 -4.42
C LEU A 606 6.29 -12.28 -4.55
N ASP A 607 4.96 -12.16 -4.39
CA ASP A 607 4.01 -13.28 -4.55
C ASP A 607 2.68 -12.78 -5.12
N SER A 608 2.54 -12.81 -6.43
CA SER A 608 1.32 -12.51 -7.17
C SER A 608 1.23 -13.34 -8.45
N ALA A 609 0.29 -13.05 -9.32
CA ALA A 609 0.20 -13.72 -10.62
C ALA A 609 1.44 -13.45 -11.50
N ILE A 610 2.01 -12.24 -11.40
CA ILE A 610 3.22 -11.81 -12.09
C ILE A 610 4.04 -11.01 -11.10
N ASP A 611 5.01 -11.63 -10.51
CA ASP A 611 5.90 -11.09 -9.50
C ASP A 611 7.37 -11.20 -9.93
N ALA A 612 8.25 -10.63 -9.12
CA ALA A 612 9.67 -10.63 -9.36
C ALA A 612 10.26 -12.06 -9.35
N ASP A 613 9.73 -12.92 -8.48
CA ASP A 613 10.14 -14.33 -8.36
C ASP A 613 9.81 -15.08 -9.65
N LYS A 614 8.54 -15.00 -10.11
CA LYS A 614 8.08 -15.67 -11.34
C LYS A 614 8.79 -15.17 -12.59
N LEU A 615 8.99 -13.84 -12.67
CA LEU A 615 9.68 -13.24 -13.81
C LEU A 615 11.14 -13.71 -13.88
N ASP A 616 11.84 -13.80 -12.74
CA ASP A 616 13.22 -14.27 -12.71
C ASP A 616 13.31 -15.75 -13.08
N TYR A 617 12.54 -16.64 -12.39
CA TYR A 617 12.71 -18.07 -12.66
C TYR A 617 12.29 -18.45 -14.08
N LEU A 618 11.24 -17.84 -14.66
CA LEU A 618 10.85 -18.15 -16.05
C LEU A 618 11.97 -17.86 -17.03
N LEU A 619 12.60 -16.71 -16.89
CA LEU A 619 13.69 -16.30 -17.78
C LEU A 619 14.97 -17.11 -17.54
N ARG A 620 15.32 -17.30 -16.27
CA ARG A 620 16.54 -17.99 -15.85
C ARG A 620 16.49 -19.47 -16.15
N ASP A 621 15.41 -20.14 -15.79
CA ASP A 621 15.24 -21.56 -16.02
C ASP A 621 15.18 -21.87 -17.52
N ALA A 622 14.46 -21.05 -18.32
CA ALA A 622 14.44 -21.21 -19.78
C ALA A 622 15.84 -21.09 -20.38
N HIS A 623 16.64 -20.11 -19.93
CA HIS A 623 18.01 -19.91 -20.37
C HIS A 623 18.87 -21.13 -20.04
N HIS A 624 18.87 -21.58 -18.80
CA HIS A 624 19.70 -22.69 -18.35
C HIS A 624 19.25 -24.05 -18.87
N CYS A 625 17.94 -24.23 -19.10
CA CYS A 625 17.43 -25.43 -19.78
C CYS A 625 17.72 -25.42 -21.30
N GLY A 626 18.12 -24.26 -21.85
CA GLY A 626 18.38 -24.12 -23.29
C GLY A 626 17.10 -24.17 -24.14
N VAL A 627 15.95 -23.71 -23.56
CA VAL A 627 14.66 -23.68 -24.25
C VAL A 627 14.27 -22.24 -24.61
N PRO A 628 13.62 -21.98 -25.76
CA PRO A 628 13.38 -20.63 -26.26
C PRO A 628 12.13 -19.95 -25.64
N TYR A 629 11.48 -20.58 -24.68
CA TYR A 629 10.12 -20.22 -24.27
C TYR A 629 9.99 -18.82 -23.66
N ALA A 630 11.00 -18.33 -22.98
CA ALA A 630 11.00 -17.01 -22.37
C ALA A 630 11.72 -15.93 -23.21
N SER A 631 12.29 -16.28 -24.38
CA SER A 631 13.05 -15.33 -25.21
C SER A 631 12.19 -14.21 -25.83
N GLY A 632 10.88 -14.40 -25.89
CA GLY A 632 9.92 -13.40 -26.39
C GLY A 632 9.38 -12.43 -25.34
N ILE A 633 9.84 -12.51 -24.10
CA ILE A 633 9.37 -11.61 -23.03
C ILE A 633 10.07 -10.26 -23.17
N ASP A 634 9.28 -9.21 -23.50
CA ASP A 634 9.73 -7.82 -23.51
C ASP A 634 9.65 -7.24 -22.09
N LYS A 635 10.73 -7.39 -21.33
CA LYS A 635 10.83 -6.91 -19.94
C LYS A 635 10.67 -5.40 -19.84
N ASP A 636 11.31 -4.65 -20.74
CA ASP A 636 11.34 -3.20 -20.66
C ASP A 636 9.93 -2.63 -20.86
N ARG A 637 9.21 -3.15 -21.84
CA ARG A 637 7.83 -2.76 -22.09
C ARG A 637 6.90 -3.21 -20.97
N PHE A 638 7.13 -4.38 -20.38
CA PHE A 638 6.39 -4.84 -19.21
C PHE A 638 6.56 -3.88 -18.04
N PHE A 639 7.79 -3.54 -17.65
CA PHE A 639 8.05 -2.62 -16.55
C PHE A 639 7.50 -1.22 -16.81
N GLN A 640 7.61 -0.70 -18.04
CA GLN A 640 7.03 0.60 -18.42
C GLN A 640 5.50 0.63 -18.39
N SER A 641 4.85 -0.52 -18.34
CA SER A 641 3.40 -0.64 -18.29
C SER A 641 2.84 -0.83 -16.89
N LEU A 642 3.68 -1.10 -15.89
CA LEU A 642 3.24 -1.29 -14.51
C LEU A 642 2.57 -0.04 -13.95
N THR A 643 1.50 -0.24 -13.22
CA THR A 643 0.79 0.83 -12.51
C THR A 643 0.09 0.29 -11.27
N VAL A 644 -0.23 1.15 -10.32
CA VAL A 644 -1.11 0.80 -9.20
C VAL A 644 -2.54 1.07 -9.61
N ILE A 645 -3.40 0.11 -9.42
CA ILE A 645 -4.84 0.25 -9.61
C ILE A 645 -5.46 0.52 -8.25
N ASP A 646 -5.78 1.79 -7.98
CA ASP A 646 -6.31 2.28 -6.71
C ASP A 646 -7.81 2.58 -6.77
N ASP A 647 -8.34 2.89 -7.96
CA ASP A 647 -9.76 3.19 -8.18
C ASP A 647 -10.46 2.00 -8.82
N LEU A 648 -10.89 1.07 -8.00
CA LEU A 648 -11.63 -0.10 -8.44
C LEU A 648 -13.10 0.21 -8.83
N SER A 649 -13.55 1.47 -8.64
CA SER A 649 -14.87 1.92 -9.15
C SER A 649 -14.90 2.01 -10.67
N LYS A 650 -13.72 2.00 -11.31
CA LYS A 650 -13.57 1.92 -12.77
C LYS A 650 -13.71 0.51 -13.33
N LEU A 651 -13.90 -0.52 -12.50
CA LEU A 651 -14.17 -1.87 -12.99
C LEU A 651 -15.38 -1.86 -13.91
N GLY A 652 -15.16 -2.29 -15.15
CA GLY A 652 -16.12 -2.25 -16.22
C GLY A 652 -17.46 -2.88 -15.89
N ARG A 653 -18.53 -2.40 -16.50
CA ARG A 653 -19.94 -2.84 -16.28
C ARG A 653 -20.20 -4.33 -16.55
N HIS A 654 -19.22 -5.07 -17.06
CA HIS A 654 -19.25 -6.51 -17.28
C HIS A 654 -18.51 -7.31 -16.21
N GLY A 655 -17.85 -6.64 -15.26
CA GLY A 655 -17.45 -7.31 -14.02
C GLY A 655 -18.71 -7.83 -13.36
N ARG A 656 -18.82 -9.15 -13.21
CA ARG A 656 -19.92 -9.82 -12.50
C ARG A 656 -20.27 -8.98 -11.28
N GLU A 657 -21.57 -8.78 -11.05
CA GLU A 657 -22.12 -8.32 -9.79
C GLU A 657 -21.24 -8.88 -8.66
N VAL A 658 -20.35 -8.05 -8.15
CA VAL A 658 -19.66 -8.38 -6.91
C VAL A 658 -20.79 -8.38 -5.91
N ASP A 659 -21.04 -9.54 -5.38
CA ASP A 659 -22.08 -9.81 -4.39
C ASP A 659 -22.09 -8.65 -3.39
N GLU A 660 -23.10 -7.77 -3.48
CA GLU A 660 -23.27 -6.60 -2.61
C GLU A 660 -23.43 -7.01 -1.14
N SER A 661 -23.65 -8.30 -0.88
CA SER A 661 -23.73 -8.88 0.45
C SER A 661 -22.38 -9.00 1.16
N SER A 662 -21.27 -8.86 0.44
CA SER A 662 -19.93 -8.73 1.00
C SER A 662 -19.38 -7.37 0.61
N PRO A 663 -19.40 -6.36 1.48
CA PRO A 663 -18.67 -5.13 1.27
C PRO A 663 -17.16 -5.43 1.37
N GLY A 664 -16.65 -6.19 0.40
CA GLY A 664 -15.25 -6.53 0.26
C GLY A 664 -14.49 -5.25 -0.02
N LYS A 665 -13.72 -4.80 0.93
CA LYS A 665 -12.77 -3.72 0.79
C LYS A 665 -11.89 -3.98 -0.42
N ARG A 666 -11.94 -3.08 -1.38
CA ARG A 666 -11.15 -3.12 -2.59
C ARG A 666 -9.77 -2.51 -2.28
N THR A 667 -8.82 -3.36 -1.94
CA THR A 667 -7.45 -2.93 -1.67
C THR A 667 -6.75 -2.59 -2.98
N PRO A 668 -6.02 -1.47 -3.07
CA PRO A 668 -5.19 -1.16 -4.24
C PRO A 668 -4.24 -2.30 -4.57
N CYS A 669 -4.04 -2.57 -5.86
CA CYS A 669 -3.18 -3.66 -6.32
C CYS A 669 -2.30 -3.21 -7.50
N ILE A 670 -1.23 -3.97 -7.77
CA ILE A 670 -0.38 -3.75 -8.94
C ILE A 670 -1.02 -4.42 -10.14
N GLY A 671 -1.15 -3.65 -11.22
CA GLY A 671 -1.62 -4.11 -12.52
C GLY A 671 -0.79 -3.52 -13.64
N VAL A 672 -1.29 -3.59 -14.86
CA VAL A 672 -0.65 -3.04 -16.06
C VAL A 672 -1.59 -2.11 -16.80
N SER A 673 -1.04 -1.12 -17.50
CA SER A 673 -1.79 -0.35 -18.48
C SER A 673 -2.03 -1.17 -19.76
N GLN A 674 -2.91 -0.72 -20.66
CA GLN A 674 -3.15 -1.39 -21.94
C GLN A 674 -1.88 -1.72 -22.74
N LYS A 675 -0.83 -0.92 -22.61
CA LYS A 675 0.48 -1.18 -23.24
C LYS A 675 1.16 -2.44 -22.74
N GLY A 676 0.77 -2.91 -21.57
CA GLY A 676 1.30 -4.11 -20.90
C GLY A 676 0.63 -5.41 -21.35
N ILE A 677 -0.45 -5.38 -22.11
CA ILE A 677 -1.18 -6.59 -22.52
C ILE A 677 -0.26 -7.57 -23.27
N LEU A 678 0.44 -7.11 -24.31
CA LEU A 678 1.31 -7.99 -25.10
C LEU A 678 2.50 -8.58 -24.33
N PRO A 679 3.29 -7.79 -23.54
CA PRO A 679 4.30 -8.38 -22.69
C PRO A 679 3.73 -9.39 -21.69
N LEU A 680 2.55 -9.11 -21.15
CA LEU A 680 1.87 -9.97 -20.20
C LEU A 680 1.44 -11.31 -20.84
N GLU A 681 0.87 -11.27 -22.05
CA GLU A 681 0.60 -12.47 -22.86
C GLU A 681 1.84 -13.32 -23.05
N SER A 682 2.96 -12.68 -23.39
CA SER A 682 4.25 -13.38 -23.58
C SER A 682 4.72 -14.07 -22.29
N ILE A 683 4.56 -13.43 -21.12
CA ILE A 683 4.90 -14.04 -19.81
C ILE A 683 3.98 -15.24 -19.53
N LEU A 684 2.67 -15.11 -19.76
CA LEU A 684 1.70 -16.18 -19.54
C LEU A 684 1.97 -17.39 -20.46
N ILE A 685 2.29 -17.14 -21.73
CA ILE A 685 2.65 -18.19 -22.71
C ILE A 685 3.96 -18.87 -22.27
N ALA A 686 4.98 -18.10 -21.91
CA ALA A 686 6.24 -18.63 -21.44
C ALA A 686 6.05 -19.53 -20.21
N ARG A 687 5.24 -19.07 -19.24
CA ARG A 687 4.89 -19.86 -18.05
C ARG A 687 4.21 -21.18 -18.42
N TYR A 688 3.22 -21.13 -19.30
CA TYR A 688 2.56 -22.34 -19.79
C TYR A 688 3.55 -23.33 -20.41
N GLN A 689 4.41 -22.86 -21.32
CA GLN A 689 5.39 -23.69 -22.01
C GLN A 689 6.42 -24.27 -21.05
N MET A 690 6.93 -23.49 -20.10
CA MET A 690 7.87 -23.96 -19.07
C MET A 690 7.23 -25.01 -18.17
N PHE A 691 6.00 -24.81 -17.72
CA PHE A 691 5.30 -25.80 -16.90
C PHE A 691 5.13 -27.09 -17.66
N ARG A 692 4.63 -27.06 -18.88
CA ARG A 692 4.33 -28.24 -19.68
C ARG A 692 5.59 -29.03 -20.07
N SER A 693 6.66 -28.33 -20.46
CA SER A 693 7.83 -28.98 -21.08
C SER A 693 8.97 -29.21 -20.11
N VAL A 694 9.14 -28.35 -19.09
CA VAL A 694 10.29 -28.38 -18.16
C VAL A 694 9.87 -28.89 -16.79
N TYR A 695 9.05 -28.14 -16.06
CA TYR A 695 8.73 -28.48 -14.67
C TYR A 695 7.90 -29.75 -14.54
N TRP A 696 7.01 -30.01 -15.51
CA TRP A 696 6.14 -31.20 -15.55
C TRP A 696 6.59 -32.26 -16.56
N HIS A 697 7.86 -32.19 -16.96
CA HIS A 697 8.44 -33.22 -17.80
C HIS A 697 8.32 -34.61 -17.16
N HIS A 698 7.84 -35.61 -17.90
CA HIS A 698 7.56 -36.95 -17.38
C HIS A 698 8.74 -37.57 -16.60
N THR A 699 10.00 -37.40 -17.08
CA THR A 699 11.18 -37.90 -16.37
C THR A 699 11.42 -37.16 -15.05
N ALA A 700 11.21 -35.85 -15.01
CA ALA A 700 11.29 -35.06 -13.77
C ALA A 700 10.24 -35.53 -12.75
N ARG A 701 9.01 -35.74 -13.21
CA ARG A 701 7.92 -36.26 -12.36
C ARG A 701 8.20 -37.67 -11.89
N ALA A 702 8.81 -38.53 -12.72
CA ALA A 702 9.28 -39.87 -12.30
C ALA A 702 10.29 -39.77 -11.15
N GLN A 703 11.29 -38.86 -11.26
CA GLN A 703 12.28 -38.63 -10.20
C GLN A 703 11.64 -38.08 -8.93
N THR A 704 10.66 -37.18 -9.05
CA THR A 704 9.86 -36.68 -7.91
C THR A 704 9.14 -37.85 -7.22
N ALA A 705 8.43 -38.70 -7.96
CA ALA A 705 7.74 -39.87 -7.41
C ALA A 705 8.70 -40.87 -6.75
N MET A 706 9.89 -41.08 -7.33
CA MET A 706 10.96 -41.92 -6.78
C MET A 706 11.50 -41.35 -5.45
N LEU A 707 11.77 -40.03 -5.38
CA LEU A 707 12.25 -39.39 -4.16
C LEU A 707 11.19 -39.44 -3.06
N ARG A 708 9.93 -39.14 -3.39
CA ARG A 708 8.80 -39.22 -2.46
C ARG A 708 8.60 -40.62 -1.93
N PHE A 709 8.74 -41.65 -2.78
CA PHE A 709 8.69 -43.02 -2.33
C PHE A 709 9.83 -43.38 -1.36
N ALA A 710 11.08 -43.02 -1.67
CA ALA A 710 12.20 -43.28 -0.80
C ALA A 710 12.08 -42.57 0.56
N VAL A 711 11.59 -41.34 0.58
CA VAL A 711 11.30 -40.59 1.83
C VAL A 711 10.17 -41.26 2.63
N THR A 712 9.08 -41.65 1.96
CA THR A 712 7.93 -42.30 2.62
C THR A 712 8.37 -43.63 3.28
N GLU A 713 9.19 -44.43 2.61
CA GLU A 713 9.71 -45.69 3.15
C GLU A 713 10.70 -45.48 4.29
N PHE A 714 11.57 -44.44 4.21
CA PHE A 714 12.47 -44.07 5.31
C PHE A 714 11.70 -43.63 6.55
N VAL A 715 10.75 -42.70 6.41
CA VAL A 715 9.98 -42.15 7.52
C VAL A 715 9.05 -43.17 8.14
N GLY A 716 8.41 -44.01 7.31
CA GLY A 716 7.44 -45.02 7.72
C GLY A 716 8.00 -46.36 8.16
N ALA A 717 9.34 -46.55 8.13
CA ALA A 717 9.93 -47.83 8.46
C ALA A 717 9.65 -48.29 9.91
N GLY A 718 9.23 -49.54 10.04
CA GLY A 718 8.97 -50.14 11.36
C GLY A 718 7.68 -49.67 12.05
N ILE A 719 6.85 -48.85 11.37
CA ILE A 719 5.65 -48.21 11.99
C ILE A 719 4.38 -49.03 11.73
N ALA A 720 4.44 -50.07 10.92
CA ALA A 720 3.29 -50.93 10.60
C ALA A 720 2.88 -51.77 11.83
N GLY A 721 1.70 -51.54 12.38
CA GLY A 721 1.07 -52.36 13.43
C GLY A 721 -0.16 -51.66 14.06
N ARG A 722 -1.13 -52.47 14.48
CA ARG A 722 -2.22 -52.01 15.37
C ARG A 722 -1.69 -52.05 16.81
N GLY A 723 -1.60 -50.92 17.47
CA GLY A 723 -1.25 -50.81 18.87
C GLY A 723 -2.21 -49.89 19.61
N ASP A 724 -2.11 -49.89 20.94
CA ASP A 724 -2.85 -49.00 21.83
C ASP A 724 -2.46 -47.52 21.61
N GLU A 725 -3.10 -46.62 22.31
CA GLU A 725 -2.90 -45.17 22.19
C GLU A 725 -1.47 -44.75 22.57
N ALA A 726 -0.86 -45.42 23.55
CA ALA A 726 0.52 -45.14 23.97
C ALA A 726 1.52 -45.51 22.86
N SER A 727 1.39 -46.71 22.27
CA SER A 727 2.17 -47.15 21.11
C SER A 727 1.95 -46.27 19.86
N ARG A 728 0.79 -45.64 19.74
CA ARG A 728 0.51 -44.69 18.66
C ARG A 728 1.29 -43.38 18.86
N ARG A 729 1.35 -42.85 20.09
CA ARG A 729 2.14 -41.62 20.40
C ARG A 729 3.61 -41.84 20.13
N GLU A 730 4.19 -42.91 20.63
CA GLU A 730 5.61 -43.27 20.36
C GLU A 730 5.91 -43.35 18.86
N ARG A 731 4.99 -43.90 18.06
CA ARG A 731 5.15 -43.95 16.60
C ARG A 731 5.08 -42.59 15.94
N VAL A 732 4.17 -41.71 16.41
CA VAL A 732 4.10 -40.32 15.91
C VAL A 732 5.37 -39.55 16.23
N ASP A 733 5.90 -39.73 17.44
CA ASP A 733 7.15 -39.10 17.87
C ASP A 733 8.35 -39.58 17.03
N THR A 734 8.47 -40.89 16.80
CA THR A 734 9.51 -41.48 15.92
C THR A 734 9.41 -40.96 14.48
N ILE A 735 8.18 -40.83 13.93
CA ILE A 735 7.98 -40.23 12.62
C ILE A 735 8.45 -38.77 12.65
N GLY A 736 8.06 -38.02 13.67
CA GLY A 736 8.45 -36.63 13.86
C GLY A 736 9.97 -36.44 13.89
N GLU A 737 10.67 -37.28 14.63
CA GLU A 737 12.14 -37.28 14.71
C GLU A 737 12.80 -37.54 13.35
N ARG A 738 12.32 -38.56 12.60
CA ARG A 738 12.84 -38.89 11.28
C ARG A 738 12.58 -37.78 10.24
N ILE A 739 11.41 -37.15 10.30
CA ILE A 739 11.14 -35.99 9.44
C ILE A 739 12.07 -34.83 9.78
N ASN A 740 12.31 -34.58 11.06
CA ASN A 740 13.22 -33.51 11.49
C ASN A 740 14.65 -33.79 11.03
N GLU A 741 15.14 -35.03 11.20
CA GLU A 741 16.45 -35.47 10.70
C GLU A 741 16.55 -35.30 9.17
N LEU A 742 15.52 -35.68 8.42
CA LEU A 742 15.46 -35.51 6.99
C LEU A 742 15.58 -34.03 6.59
N VAL A 743 14.72 -33.19 7.17
CA VAL A 743 14.68 -31.74 6.84
C VAL A 743 16.01 -31.09 7.20
N GLU A 744 16.59 -31.38 8.35
CA GLU A 744 17.90 -30.88 8.78
C GLU A 744 19.00 -31.27 7.79
N ARG A 745 19.10 -32.56 7.44
CA ARG A 745 20.13 -33.06 6.53
C ARG A 745 19.97 -32.54 5.10
N PHE A 746 18.72 -32.45 4.60
CA PHE A 746 18.45 -31.88 3.28
C PHE A 746 18.68 -30.37 3.24
N ARG A 747 18.69 -29.71 4.40
CA ARG A 747 19.04 -28.29 4.50
C ARG A 747 20.56 -28.06 4.51
N GLU A 748 21.30 -28.90 5.23
CA GLU A 748 22.74 -28.73 5.39
C GLU A 748 23.56 -29.25 4.20
N GLN A 749 23.10 -30.32 3.58
CA GLN A 749 23.79 -30.97 2.48
C GLN A 749 23.43 -30.35 1.12
N ASP A 750 24.31 -30.52 0.13
CA ASP A 750 23.93 -30.32 -1.26
C ASP A 750 23.02 -31.47 -1.75
N ASP A 751 22.43 -31.29 -2.94
CA ASP A 751 21.50 -32.31 -3.50
C ASP A 751 22.10 -33.72 -3.56
N LYS A 752 23.37 -33.84 -3.89
CA LYS A 752 24.06 -35.16 -3.93
C LYS A 752 24.26 -35.71 -2.52
N GLY A 753 24.75 -34.90 -1.60
CA GLY A 753 24.98 -35.30 -0.21
C GLY A 753 23.68 -35.75 0.47
N ALA A 754 22.56 -35.04 0.22
CA ALA A 754 21.24 -35.40 0.72
C ALA A 754 20.80 -36.80 0.24
N ILE A 755 21.01 -37.14 -1.03
CA ILE A 755 20.69 -38.48 -1.54
C ILE A 755 21.66 -39.55 -1.03
N VAL A 756 22.95 -39.24 -0.90
CA VAL A 756 23.92 -40.17 -0.29
C VAL A 756 23.53 -40.47 1.15
N TRP A 757 23.17 -39.47 1.92
CA TRP A 757 22.67 -39.64 3.29
C TRP A 757 21.40 -40.52 3.30
N LEU A 758 20.37 -40.18 2.47
CA LEU A 758 19.14 -40.97 2.37
C LEU A 758 19.44 -42.43 2.01
N LYS A 759 20.35 -42.68 1.07
CA LYS A 759 20.79 -44.04 0.67
C LYS A 759 21.37 -44.84 1.85
N ASN A 760 22.11 -44.20 2.73
CA ASN A 760 22.64 -44.85 3.93
C ASN A 760 21.53 -45.13 4.96
N ARG A 761 20.63 -44.15 5.21
CA ARG A 761 19.53 -44.35 6.15
C ARG A 761 18.53 -45.42 5.72
N VAL A 762 18.19 -45.50 4.41
CA VAL A 762 17.32 -46.57 3.90
C VAL A 762 17.98 -47.97 4.00
N ARG A 763 19.31 -48.08 3.99
CA ARG A 763 20.01 -49.33 4.26
C ARG A 763 19.79 -49.83 5.68
N GLU A 764 19.76 -48.93 6.64
CA GLU A 764 19.55 -49.23 8.07
C GLU A 764 18.08 -49.65 8.31
N VAL A 765 17.12 -48.91 7.78
CA VAL A 765 15.69 -49.11 8.08
C VAL A 765 15.03 -50.23 7.25
N ALA A 766 15.61 -50.66 6.13
CA ALA A 766 15.07 -51.69 5.28
C ALA A 766 16.00 -52.94 5.22
N ALA A 767 16.87 -53.13 6.18
CA ALA A 767 17.82 -54.24 6.22
C ALA A 767 17.14 -55.64 6.21
N ASP A 768 15.99 -55.75 6.85
CA ASP A 768 15.11 -56.93 6.93
C ASP A 768 14.30 -57.19 5.65
N LYS A 769 14.30 -56.27 4.68
CA LYS A 769 13.48 -56.35 3.45
C LYS A 769 14.38 -56.28 2.20
N PRO A 770 15.06 -57.38 1.79
CA PRO A 770 16.08 -57.33 0.76
C PRO A 770 15.59 -56.84 -0.61
N VAL A 771 14.34 -57.13 -0.98
CA VAL A 771 13.76 -56.68 -2.26
C VAL A 771 13.53 -55.17 -2.23
N LEU A 772 12.92 -54.66 -1.16
CA LEU A 772 12.70 -53.24 -0.99
C LEU A 772 14.02 -52.48 -0.91
N LEU A 773 14.98 -52.97 -0.15
CA LEU A 773 16.32 -52.39 -0.03
C LEU A 773 17.05 -52.30 -1.37
N SER A 774 17.00 -53.39 -2.18
CA SER A 774 17.55 -53.35 -3.52
C SER A 774 16.93 -52.26 -4.37
N ARG A 775 15.61 -52.11 -4.30
CA ARG A 775 14.84 -51.09 -5.03
C ARG A 775 15.19 -49.67 -4.58
N LEU A 776 15.21 -49.41 -3.29
CA LEU A 776 15.59 -48.12 -2.74
C LEU A 776 17.02 -47.72 -3.12
N LYS A 777 17.94 -48.66 -3.12
CA LYS A 777 19.31 -48.44 -3.61
C LYS A 777 19.34 -48.01 -5.10
N ARG A 778 18.55 -48.62 -5.96
CA ARG A 778 18.43 -48.24 -7.38
C ARG A 778 17.82 -46.87 -7.56
N ILE A 779 16.77 -46.56 -6.80
CA ILE A 779 16.15 -45.21 -6.75
C ILE A 779 17.21 -44.17 -6.42
N CYS A 780 17.97 -44.37 -5.33
CA CYS A 780 19.03 -43.44 -4.96
C CYS A 780 20.12 -43.31 -6.03
N LYS A 781 20.46 -44.40 -6.73
CA LYS A 781 21.39 -44.36 -7.86
C LYS A 781 20.84 -43.51 -9.02
N CYS A 782 19.56 -43.67 -9.35
CA CYS A 782 18.94 -42.84 -10.38
C CYS A 782 18.97 -41.35 -9.99
N LEU A 783 18.63 -41.02 -8.76
CA LEU A 783 18.67 -39.65 -8.25
C LEU A 783 20.08 -39.06 -8.20
N LEU A 784 21.12 -39.93 -8.14
CA LEU A 784 22.52 -39.53 -8.24
C LEU A 784 23.02 -39.42 -9.69
N GLY A 785 22.19 -39.71 -10.70
CA GLY A 785 22.52 -39.56 -12.13
C GLY A 785 22.55 -40.83 -12.97
N GLU A 786 22.40 -42.01 -12.36
CA GLU A 786 22.33 -43.27 -13.10
C GLU A 786 20.95 -43.48 -13.76
N ARG A 787 20.70 -42.82 -14.89
CA ARG A 787 19.36 -42.70 -15.55
C ARG A 787 18.75 -44.05 -15.97
N GLU A 788 19.53 -45.08 -16.13
CA GLU A 788 19.07 -46.43 -16.49
C GLU A 788 18.06 -46.99 -15.49
N PHE A 789 18.18 -46.56 -14.20
CA PHE A 789 17.25 -46.92 -13.13
C PHE A 789 16.01 -46.05 -13.04
N CYS A 790 15.86 -45.04 -13.92
CA CYS A 790 14.69 -44.13 -13.89
C CYS A 790 13.43 -44.88 -14.32
N TYR A 791 12.37 -44.74 -13.50
CA TYR A 791 11.05 -45.30 -13.77
C TYR A 791 10.47 -44.75 -15.08
N LYS A 792 9.74 -45.59 -15.75
CA LYS A 792 9.15 -45.30 -17.07
C LYS A 792 7.65 -45.03 -16.94
N GLU A 793 7.19 -43.99 -17.56
CA GLU A 793 5.76 -43.66 -17.63
C GLU A 793 5.04 -44.75 -18.43
N ILE A 794 3.98 -45.30 -17.85
CA ILE A 794 3.10 -46.31 -18.45
C ILE A 794 1.66 -45.77 -18.65
N PHE A 795 1.31 -44.70 -17.94
CA PHE A 795 -0.01 -44.08 -18.02
C PHE A 795 0.09 -42.59 -17.73
N GLU A 796 -0.65 -41.79 -18.51
CA GLU A 796 -0.88 -40.38 -18.30
C GLU A 796 -2.37 -40.08 -18.43
N LEU A 797 -2.91 -39.33 -17.48
CA LEU A 797 -4.28 -38.82 -17.49
C LEU A 797 -4.26 -37.31 -17.33
N GLY A 798 -4.54 -36.60 -18.42
CA GLY A 798 -4.83 -35.18 -18.40
C GLY A 798 -6.30 -34.92 -18.08
N TYR A 799 -6.64 -33.66 -17.91
CA TYR A 799 -8.03 -33.23 -17.80
C TYR A 799 -8.76 -33.45 -19.12
N GLU A 800 -9.80 -34.23 -19.13
CA GLU A 800 -10.58 -34.51 -20.35
C GLU A 800 -11.64 -33.42 -20.56
N GLN A 801 -11.59 -32.77 -21.73
CA GLN A 801 -12.65 -31.89 -22.22
C GLN A 801 -13.82 -32.74 -22.70
N GLY A 802 -14.61 -33.25 -21.81
CA GLY A 802 -15.84 -33.95 -22.12
C GLY A 802 -16.90 -33.60 -21.11
N ASP A 803 -17.91 -32.88 -21.52
CA ASP A 803 -19.09 -32.46 -20.76
C ASP A 803 -18.87 -31.43 -19.63
N LYS A 804 -19.24 -30.18 -19.91
CA LYS A 804 -19.45 -29.14 -18.89
C LYS A 804 -20.45 -29.55 -17.75
N VAL A 805 -20.99 -30.73 -17.80
CA VAL A 805 -22.02 -31.23 -16.88
C VAL A 805 -21.51 -32.34 -15.94
N ALA A 806 -20.39 -33.03 -16.26
CA ALA A 806 -19.84 -34.06 -15.40
C ALA A 806 -18.86 -33.51 -14.37
N ARG A 807 -19.36 -33.05 -13.23
CA ARG A 807 -18.57 -32.68 -12.02
C ARG A 807 -17.85 -33.89 -11.36
N ASN A 808 -17.64 -34.99 -12.04
CA ASN A 808 -17.00 -36.20 -11.54
C ASN A 808 -16.11 -36.86 -12.60
N SER A 809 -15.17 -36.08 -13.17
CA SER A 809 -14.16 -36.71 -14.03
C SER A 809 -13.26 -37.61 -13.18
N LEU A 810 -12.69 -38.65 -13.80
CA LEU A 810 -11.67 -39.48 -13.14
C LEU A 810 -10.49 -38.65 -12.62
N TYR A 811 -10.17 -37.60 -13.33
CA TYR A 811 -9.10 -36.67 -12.95
C TYR A 811 -9.44 -35.90 -11.65
N ASP A 812 -10.65 -35.34 -11.54
CA ASP A 812 -11.09 -34.61 -10.34
C ASP A 812 -11.17 -35.55 -9.12
N PHE A 813 -11.68 -36.78 -9.34
CA PHE A 813 -11.68 -37.81 -8.30
C PHE A 813 -10.27 -38.08 -7.74
N LEU A 814 -9.27 -38.21 -8.59
CA LEU A 814 -7.88 -38.45 -8.16
C LEU A 814 -7.28 -37.26 -7.44
N LEU A 815 -7.59 -36.04 -7.89
CA LEU A 815 -7.18 -34.81 -7.19
C LEU A 815 -7.80 -34.69 -5.81
N ASP A 816 -9.07 -34.99 -5.66
CA ASP A 816 -9.79 -34.95 -4.36
C ASP A 816 -9.21 -35.99 -3.40
N GLN A 817 -8.88 -37.17 -3.92
CA GLN A 817 -8.18 -38.23 -3.17
C GLN A 817 -6.81 -37.72 -2.66
N ALA A 818 -6.02 -37.09 -3.52
CA ALA A 818 -4.71 -36.57 -3.16
C ALA A 818 -4.85 -35.43 -2.12
N LYS A 819 -5.84 -34.56 -2.30
CA LYS A 819 -6.16 -33.49 -1.33
C LYS A 819 -6.53 -34.08 0.02
N SER A 820 -7.42 -35.05 0.07
CA SER A 820 -7.80 -35.72 1.31
C SER A 820 -6.63 -36.40 2.01
N ILE A 821 -5.68 -36.97 1.26
CA ILE A 821 -4.46 -37.56 1.81
C ILE A 821 -3.55 -36.45 2.38
N ASN A 822 -3.38 -35.35 1.66
CA ASN A 822 -2.53 -34.22 2.10
C ASN A 822 -3.15 -33.43 3.27
N ASP A 823 -4.47 -33.36 3.37
CA ASP A 823 -5.19 -32.71 4.48
C ASP A 823 -5.18 -33.56 5.75
N ALA A 824 -4.68 -34.81 5.71
CA ALA A 824 -4.57 -35.66 6.88
C ALA A 824 -3.69 -34.99 7.95
N HIS A 825 -4.28 -34.72 9.12
CA HIS A 825 -3.59 -34.09 10.25
C HIS A 825 -2.60 -35.00 10.97
N ASP A 826 -2.64 -36.30 10.69
CA ASP A 826 -1.85 -37.34 11.34
C ASP A 826 -0.88 -37.98 10.32
N PRO A 827 0.43 -37.89 10.56
CA PRO A 827 1.42 -38.44 9.66
C PRO A 827 1.32 -39.96 9.46
N ILE A 828 0.82 -40.71 10.43
CA ILE A 828 0.55 -42.18 10.30
C ILE A 828 -0.54 -42.38 9.26
N ASN A 829 -1.62 -41.61 9.33
CA ASN A 829 -2.72 -41.70 8.37
C ASN A 829 -2.25 -41.34 6.95
N TYR A 830 -1.41 -40.31 6.81
CA TYR A 830 -0.80 -39.93 5.52
C TYR A 830 0.00 -41.11 4.94
N LEU A 831 0.94 -41.64 5.72
CA LEU A 831 1.83 -42.74 5.27
C LEU A 831 1.03 -43.99 4.87
N ASN A 832 0.02 -44.34 5.70
CA ASN A 832 -0.86 -45.47 5.41
C ASN A 832 -1.69 -45.25 4.15
N SER A 833 -2.26 -44.05 3.98
CA SER A 833 -3.09 -43.73 2.80
C SER A 833 -2.31 -43.80 1.51
N VAL A 834 -1.12 -43.18 1.47
CA VAL A 834 -0.22 -43.24 0.31
C VAL A 834 0.19 -44.68 -0.03
N SER A 835 0.55 -45.46 1.00
CA SER A 835 0.99 -46.87 0.79
C SER A 835 -0.19 -47.74 0.35
N ASN A 836 -1.39 -47.59 0.95
CA ASN A 836 -2.56 -48.36 0.58
C ASN A 836 -3.04 -48.06 -0.85
N GLN A 837 -3.07 -46.79 -1.24
CA GLN A 837 -3.42 -46.39 -2.61
C GLN A 837 -2.46 -47.03 -3.64
N ARG A 838 -1.14 -46.94 -3.42
CA ARG A 838 -0.15 -47.57 -4.28
C ARG A 838 -0.33 -49.08 -4.39
N ARG A 839 -0.49 -49.78 -3.25
CA ARG A 839 -0.69 -51.24 -3.20
C ARG A 839 -1.99 -51.68 -3.86
N ALA A 840 -3.07 -50.90 -3.67
CA ALA A 840 -4.36 -51.20 -4.30
C ALA A 840 -4.27 -51.16 -5.81
N ILE A 841 -3.64 -50.11 -6.37
CA ILE A 841 -3.45 -49.98 -7.82
C ILE A 841 -2.54 -51.10 -8.32
N SER A 842 -1.42 -51.36 -7.65
CA SER A 842 -0.45 -52.43 -8.00
C SER A 842 -1.13 -53.77 -8.04
N LYS A 843 -1.94 -54.14 -7.02
CA LYS A 843 -2.67 -55.40 -6.95
C LYS A 843 -3.74 -55.52 -8.03
N GLN A 844 -4.53 -54.47 -8.26
CA GLN A 844 -5.60 -54.52 -9.26
C GLN A 844 -5.04 -54.59 -10.69
N LEU A 845 -4.02 -53.81 -10.98
CA LEU A 845 -3.35 -53.85 -12.28
C LEU A 845 -2.75 -55.25 -12.51
N GLY A 846 -2.05 -55.79 -11.52
CA GLY A 846 -1.47 -57.11 -11.56
C GLY A 846 -2.48 -58.21 -11.85
N ASN A 847 -3.65 -58.17 -11.19
CA ASN A 847 -4.74 -59.11 -11.43
C ASN A 847 -5.24 -59.05 -12.89
N ARG A 848 -5.36 -57.85 -13.45
CA ARG A 848 -5.88 -57.63 -14.82
C ARG A 848 -4.94 -58.13 -15.92
N ILE A 849 -3.62 -58.03 -15.66
CA ILE A 849 -2.61 -58.48 -16.63
C ILE A 849 -1.99 -59.83 -16.28
N ASN A 850 -2.47 -60.48 -15.25
CA ASN A 850 -1.93 -61.75 -14.73
C ASN A 850 -0.42 -61.66 -14.41
N TYR A 851 -0.05 -60.59 -13.61
CA TYR A 851 1.33 -60.33 -13.22
C TYR A 851 1.35 -59.89 -11.75
N GLN A 852 2.34 -60.37 -10.99
CA GLN A 852 2.54 -59.96 -9.61
C GLN A 852 3.62 -58.88 -9.54
N PHE A 853 3.24 -57.69 -9.15
CA PHE A 853 4.19 -56.61 -8.90
C PHE A 853 4.74 -56.65 -7.48
N ASP A 854 6.01 -56.42 -7.32
CA ASP A 854 6.65 -56.24 -6.02
C ASP A 854 6.32 -54.83 -5.48
N ASP A 855 6.43 -54.67 -4.15
CA ASP A 855 6.16 -53.36 -3.50
C ASP A 855 7.13 -52.29 -4.04
N GLY A 856 6.57 -51.16 -4.44
CA GLY A 856 7.32 -50.05 -5.02
C GLY A 856 7.71 -50.21 -6.49
N GLU A 857 7.29 -51.26 -7.25
CA GLU A 857 7.45 -51.28 -8.68
C GLU A 857 6.60 -50.28 -9.43
N ILE A 858 5.45 -49.95 -8.86
CA ILE A 858 4.52 -48.94 -9.37
C ILE A 858 4.58 -47.71 -8.47
N LEU A 859 4.78 -46.56 -9.09
CA LEU A 859 4.70 -45.26 -8.44
C LEU A 859 3.60 -44.41 -9.08
N ILE A 860 2.94 -43.59 -8.27
CA ILE A 860 1.87 -42.72 -8.71
C ILE A 860 2.29 -41.29 -8.43
N ASP A 861 2.07 -40.42 -9.40
CA ASP A 861 2.26 -38.99 -9.29
C ASP A 861 0.94 -38.27 -9.57
N ILE A 862 0.42 -37.63 -8.53
CA ILE A 862 -0.79 -36.83 -8.62
C ILE A 862 -0.39 -35.38 -8.35
N PRO A 863 -0.70 -34.42 -9.23
CA PRO A 863 -0.36 -33.04 -9.05
C PRO A 863 -1.03 -32.42 -7.82
N PRO A 864 -0.39 -31.47 -7.10
CA PRO A 864 -1.04 -30.71 -6.06
C PRO A 864 -2.21 -29.88 -6.64
N GLY A 865 -3.21 -29.57 -5.81
CA GLY A 865 -4.38 -28.80 -6.22
C GLY A 865 -4.03 -27.40 -6.78
N ASN A 866 -4.93 -26.80 -7.54
CA ASN A 866 -4.71 -25.55 -8.24
C ASN A 866 -4.47 -24.36 -7.31
N LYS A 867 -3.34 -23.68 -7.54
CA LYS A 867 -3.11 -22.29 -7.15
C LYS A 867 -2.98 -21.44 -8.43
N ASP A 868 -4.01 -21.41 -9.28
CA ASP A 868 -3.98 -20.57 -10.47
C ASP A 868 -4.36 -19.13 -10.07
N GLN A 869 -3.36 -18.24 -10.03
CA GLN A 869 -3.51 -16.82 -9.72
C GLN A 869 -3.65 -15.94 -10.96
N VAL A 870 -3.69 -16.52 -12.17
CA VAL A 870 -3.74 -15.77 -13.44
C VAL A 870 -5.01 -14.89 -13.55
N ASP A 871 -6.07 -15.25 -12.85
CA ASP A 871 -7.33 -14.52 -12.84
C ASP A 871 -7.24 -13.14 -12.16
N ASN A 872 -6.17 -12.87 -11.43
CA ASN A 872 -6.04 -11.68 -10.59
C ASN A 872 -5.22 -10.55 -11.24
N VAL A 873 -4.79 -10.68 -12.50
CA VAL A 873 -4.07 -9.60 -13.18
C VAL A 873 -5.05 -8.61 -13.75
N LEU A 874 -5.00 -7.37 -13.28
CA LEU A 874 -5.84 -6.29 -13.73
C LEU A 874 -5.14 -5.41 -14.77
N VAL A 875 -5.92 -4.91 -15.73
CA VAL A 875 -5.48 -4.03 -16.81
C VAL A 875 -6.23 -2.70 -16.72
N ASP A 876 -5.49 -1.61 -16.59
CA ASP A 876 -6.04 -0.26 -16.68
C ASP A 876 -6.27 0.11 -18.14
N CYS A 877 -7.54 0.14 -18.56
CA CYS A 877 -8.01 0.55 -19.89
C CYS A 877 -8.26 2.07 -20.00
N GLY A 878 -7.96 2.84 -18.96
CA GLY A 878 -8.11 4.29 -18.90
C GLY A 878 -9.47 4.73 -18.36
N GLU A 879 -10.58 4.35 -18.94
CA GLU A 879 -11.93 4.66 -18.44
C GLU A 879 -12.47 3.60 -17.48
N HIS A 880 -11.94 2.38 -17.55
CA HIS A 880 -12.34 1.23 -16.75
C HIS A 880 -11.15 0.29 -16.49
N VAL A 881 -11.31 -0.61 -15.56
CA VAL A 881 -10.32 -1.64 -15.22
C VAL A 881 -10.96 -3.00 -15.49
N GLU A 882 -10.25 -3.86 -16.21
CA GLU A 882 -10.71 -5.21 -16.55
C GLU A 882 -9.63 -6.25 -16.17
N SER A 883 -10.05 -7.50 -16.01
CA SER A 883 -9.10 -8.58 -15.83
C SER A 883 -8.42 -8.96 -17.15
N MET A 884 -7.19 -9.49 -17.07
CA MET A 884 -6.42 -9.87 -18.24
C MET A 884 -7.15 -10.86 -19.15
N HIS A 885 -7.95 -11.76 -18.62
CA HIS A 885 -8.69 -12.74 -19.40
C HIS A 885 -9.90 -12.13 -20.14
N GLU A 886 -10.39 -10.97 -19.71
CA GLU A 886 -11.47 -10.22 -20.38
C GLU A 886 -10.95 -9.38 -21.54
N VAL A 887 -9.76 -8.76 -21.36
CA VAL A 887 -9.16 -7.90 -22.41
C VAL A 887 -8.33 -8.65 -23.43
N SER A 888 -7.89 -9.88 -23.11
CA SER A 888 -7.03 -10.68 -23.99
C SER A 888 -7.63 -12.05 -24.27
N PRO A 889 -8.09 -12.31 -25.52
CA PRO A 889 -8.48 -13.64 -25.94
C PRO A 889 -7.36 -14.68 -25.79
N MET A 890 -6.10 -14.27 -25.99
CA MET A 890 -4.93 -15.12 -25.76
C MET A 890 -4.75 -15.41 -24.27
N GLY A 891 -4.96 -14.42 -23.38
CA GLY A 891 -4.93 -14.60 -21.93
C GLY A 891 -5.94 -15.63 -21.46
N ASP A 892 -7.17 -15.58 -21.95
CA ASP A 892 -8.21 -16.56 -21.65
C ASP A 892 -7.90 -17.95 -22.22
N ALA A 893 -7.39 -18.03 -23.45
CA ALA A 893 -6.95 -19.28 -24.04
C ALA A 893 -5.80 -19.94 -23.25
N VAL A 894 -4.79 -19.17 -22.83
CA VAL A 894 -3.69 -19.67 -22.01
C VAL A 894 -4.20 -20.13 -20.64
N ARG A 895 -5.09 -19.39 -20.00
CA ARG A 895 -5.71 -19.76 -18.71
C ARG A 895 -6.44 -21.09 -18.81
N SER A 896 -7.34 -21.23 -19.80
CA SER A 896 -8.08 -22.47 -19.99
C SER A 896 -7.15 -23.63 -20.34
N THR A 897 -6.16 -23.40 -21.21
CA THR A 897 -5.18 -24.42 -21.61
C THR A 897 -4.26 -24.81 -20.44
N PHE A 898 -3.80 -23.85 -19.63
CA PHE A 898 -2.96 -24.13 -18.47
C PHE A 898 -3.67 -25.06 -17.49
N ARG A 899 -4.93 -24.81 -17.22
CA ARG A 899 -5.76 -25.62 -16.32
C ARG A 899 -5.89 -27.08 -16.80
N TYR A 900 -6.01 -27.26 -18.10
CA TYR A 900 -6.33 -28.57 -18.70
C TYR A 900 -5.12 -29.38 -19.12
N TRP A 901 -4.02 -28.76 -19.52
CA TRP A 901 -2.92 -29.43 -20.25
C TRP A 901 -1.58 -29.47 -19.51
N THR A 902 -1.40 -28.73 -18.42
CA THR A 902 -0.10 -28.68 -17.76
C THR A 902 0.07 -29.72 -16.67
N ARG A 903 -1.00 -30.23 -16.09
CA ARG A 903 -0.97 -31.12 -14.95
C ARG A 903 -1.63 -32.45 -15.29
N SER A 904 -0.85 -33.52 -15.28
CA SER A 904 -1.34 -34.86 -15.56
C SER A 904 -1.08 -35.77 -14.36
N VAL A 905 -2.05 -36.64 -14.07
CA VAL A 905 -1.82 -37.78 -13.18
C VAL A 905 -1.02 -38.82 -13.95
N ARG A 906 0.05 -39.31 -13.37
CA ARG A 906 0.96 -40.29 -14.02
C ARG A 906 1.17 -41.52 -13.19
N ILE A 907 1.30 -42.65 -13.85
CA ILE A 907 1.74 -43.91 -13.25
C ILE A 907 3.06 -44.32 -13.91
N PHE A 908 4.02 -44.65 -13.07
CA PHE A 908 5.35 -45.04 -13.46
C PHE A 908 5.64 -46.47 -13.04
N LEU A 909 6.37 -47.19 -13.86
CA LEU A 909 6.79 -48.58 -13.62
C LEU A 909 8.31 -48.68 -13.60
N ALA A 910 8.85 -49.45 -12.67
CA ALA A 910 10.26 -49.75 -12.59
C ALA A 910 10.78 -50.36 -13.91
N PRO A 911 11.98 -49.97 -14.39
CA PRO A 911 12.48 -50.45 -15.69
C PRO A 911 12.53 -51.97 -15.83
N GLU A 912 12.96 -52.67 -14.78
CA GLU A 912 13.02 -54.12 -14.76
C GLU A 912 11.64 -54.79 -14.77
N ALA A 913 10.66 -54.20 -14.11
CA ALA A 913 9.28 -54.69 -14.14
C ALA A 913 8.65 -54.47 -15.53
N LEU A 914 8.93 -53.31 -16.15
CA LEU A 914 8.47 -53.02 -17.51
C LEU A 914 9.03 -54.06 -18.49
N LYS A 915 10.33 -54.35 -18.44
CA LYS A 915 10.98 -55.34 -19.27
C LYS A 915 10.32 -56.72 -19.07
N ARG A 916 10.09 -57.14 -17.83
CA ARG A 916 9.40 -58.42 -17.54
C ARG A 916 7.99 -58.48 -18.10
N CYS A 917 7.28 -57.36 -18.13
CA CYS A 917 5.96 -57.27 -18.78
C CYS A 917 6.07 -57.37 -20.31
N GLU A 918 7.03 -56.67 -20.92
CA GLU A 918 7.31 -56.69 -22.37
C GLU A 918 7.71 -58.09 -22.83
N ASP A 919 8.59 -58.78 -22.10
CA ASP A 919 9.01 -60.17 -22.35
C ASP A 919 7.79 -61.15 -22.30
N ARG A 920 6.71 -60.81 -21.61
CA ARG A 920 5.45 -61.53 -21.56
C ARG A 920 4.43 -61.05 -22.60
N GLY A 921 4.82 -60.18 -23.54
CA GLY A 921 3.92 -59.61 -24.54
C GLY A 921 2.93 -58.55 -24.04
N ILE A 922 3.19 -57.98 -22.83
CA ILE A 922 2.39 -56.93 -22.25
C ILE A 922 3.07 -55.58 -22.52
N GLY A 923 2.73 -54.99 -23.66
CA GLY A 923 3.30 -53.68 -24.05
C GLY A 923 2.69 -52.50 -23.29
N ARG A 924 3.32 -51.33 -23.42
CA ARG A 924 2.92 -50.09 -22.73
C ARG A 924 1.49 -49.69 -23.03
N HIS A 925 1.00 -49.83 -24.27
CA HIS A 925 -0.39 -49.50 -24.62
C HIS A 925 -1.38 -50.31 -23.80
N ARG A 926 -1.15 -51.63 -23.66
CA ARG A 926 -2.01 -52.48 -22.82
C ARG A 926 -1.94 -52.08 -21.35
N LEU A 927 -0.72 -51.78 -20.83
CA LEU A 927 -0.56 -51.27 -19.45
C LEU A 927 -1.35 -49.99 -19.23
N SER A 928 -1.29 -49.08 -20.17
CA SER A 928 -2.03 -47.79 -20.07
C SER A 928 -3.54 -48.02 -20.04
N THR A 929 -4.10 -48.87 -20.92
CA THR A 929 -5.53 -49.19 -20.96
C THR A 929 -5.97 -49.83 -19.66
N GLU A 930 -5.21 -50.77 -19.12
CA GLU A 930 -5.55 -51.45 -17.86
C GLU A 930 -5.38 -50.54 -16.64
N CYS A 931 -4.43 -49.60 -16.64
CA CYS A 931 -4.34 -48.55 -15.61
C CYS A 931 -5.61 -47.69 -15.57
N ARG A 932 -6.11 -47.26 -16.73
CA ARG A 932 -7.34 -46.50 -16.81
C ARG A 932 -8.52 -47.29 -16.19
N ALA A 933 -8.68 -48.54 -16.61
CA ALA A 933 -9.77 -49.39 -16.09
C ALA A 933 -9.68 -49.70 -14.57
N VAL A 934 -8.45 -49.78 -14.02
CA VAL A 934 -8.22 -49.88 -12.58
C VAL A 934 -8.68 -48.61 -11.84
N LEU A 935 -8.28 -47.43 -12.35
CA LEU A 935 -8.63 -46.17 -11.72
C LEU A 935 -10.15 -45.89 -11.77
N GLU A 936 -10.80 -46.20 -12.90
CA GLU A 936 -12.27 -46.11 -13.05
C GLU A 936 -12.98 -47.04 -12.07
N GLY A 937 -12.53 -48.27 -11.93
CA GLY A 937 -13.09 -49.22 -10.98
C GLY A 937 -12.89 -48.81 -9.52
N LEU A 938 -11.83 -48.08 -9.17
CA LEU A 938 -11.63 -47.48 -7.85
C LEU A 938 -12.63 -46.35 -7.58
N ARG A 939 -12.86 -45.48 -8.58
CA ARG A 939 -13.88 -44.42 -8.49
C ARG A 939 -15.27 -44.98 -8.27
N GLU A 940 -15.67 -45.97 -9.05
CA GLU A 940 -17.01 -46.60 -8.93
C GLU A 940 -17.24 -47.24 -7.57
N LYS A 941 -16.24 -47.93 -7.01
CA LYS A 941 -16.30 -48.52 -5.68
C LYS A 941 -16.50 -47.50 -4.59
N GLN A 942 -15.81 -46.37 -4.66
CA GLN A 942 -15.97 -45.32 -3.66
C GLN A 942 -17.33 -44.61 -3.79
N ALA A 943 -17.79 -44.35 -5.01
CA ALA A 943 -19.12 -43.81 -5.25
C ALA A 943 -20.23 -44.73 -4.68
N ALA A 944 -20.08 -46.05 -4.86
CA ALA A 944 -21.00 -47.04 -4.28
C ALA A 944 -20.95 -47.06 -2.74
N GLN A 945 -19.77 -46.87 -2.14
CA GLN A 945 -19.65 -46.79 -0.68
C GLN A 945 -20.27 -45.51 -0.12
N MET A 946 -20.14 -44.37 -0.80
CA MET A 946 -20.77 -43.12 -0.40
C MET A 946 -22.30 -43.18 -0.49
N SER A 947 -22.85 -43.85 -1.52
CA SER A 947 -24.30 -44.03 -1.67
C SER A 947 -24.91 -44.95 -0.65
N LEU A 948 -24.14 -45.85 -0.01
CA LEU A 948 -24.56 -46.71 1.07
C LEU A 948 -24.57 -46.04 2.46
N HIS A 949 -23.87 -44.90 2.58
CA HIS A 949 -23.80 -44.11 3.82
C HIS A 949 -24.69 -42.86 3.81
N MET A 950 -25.29 -42.51 2.68
CA MET A 950 -26.38 -41.51 2.54
C MET A 950 -27.72 -42.17 2.68
#